data_323c5f30ec26cfc524ed5e843ac9d1a2
#
_entry.id   323c5f30ec26cfc524ed5e843ac9d1a2
#
_cell.length_a   1.000
_cell.length_b   1.000
_cell.length_c   1.000
_cell.angle_alpha   90.00
_cell.angle_beta   90.00
_cell.angle_gamma   90.00
#
_symmetry.space_group_name_H-M   'P 1'
#
loop_
_entity.id
_entity.type
_entity.pdbx_description
1 polymer ?
#
loop_
_entity_poly.entity_id
_entity_poly.type
_entity_poly.pdbx_seq_one_letter_code
_entity_poly.pdbx_strand_id
1 'polypeptide(L)'
;MIQLFHRMISATLSISEKQIGHTLDLLADGATIPFISRYRKEVTGGLDEVQIEAIKTQYEKLNELAKRKETIVNTINEQGKMTPELQKRIDETWDSTILEDIYLPYKPKRRTRAEVARQKGLEPLATLLMLQREPNPEKRAEAYVKGEVKDAEDALKGARDIIAEQVSEDEQARNTVRFAFSRQAVITAKVVKGKESEADKYRDYFEFSKPLKKCTSHQLLAIRRAEAEGLLKVSISPDDEECVERLERRFVRSNNACGEQVAEAVQDAYKRLLKSSIETEFAAQSKEQADEEAIRVFVQNLRQLLLASPLGQKRVMGIDPGFRTGCKVVCLDAQGNLLHNENIYPHAPVYKTTEAVSKIQKMIEAYHIEAIAVGNGTASRETEEFLKHQTFRQEIQVFVVSEQGASIYSASKIARDEFPEYDVTVRGAVSIARRLMDPLAELVKIDPKSIGVGQYQHDVDQTKLKKSLDLTVESCVNLVGVNLNTASSHLLTYISGLGPQLAQNIVNYRAENGAFTSRKQLMKVPRMGAKAFEQCAGFLRIPQAKNPLDNTAVHPESYCIVEQMAKDLGCSVAELIASKELRLKINPERYLSPTVGMPTLKDILQELDKPGRDPRGPIKIFEFDKNVRTINDLHEGMELPGIVGNITNFGAFVDIGIKENGLVHLSQLADRFVSDPNEIVSIHQHVRVRVLSVDTDRKRIALKLISE
;
A
#
# COMPACT_ATOMS: atom_id res chain seq x y z
N MET A 1 32.07 2.97 1.87
CA MET A 1 30.75 2.61 1.35
C MET A 1 29.64 3.09 2.27
N ILE A 2 29.60 2.75 3.56
CA ILE A 2 28.55 3.15 4.52
C ILE A 2 28.34 4.66 4.56
N GLN A 3 29.40 5.47 4.74
CA GLN A 3 29.29 6.93 4.75
C GLN A 3 28.76 7.51 3.44
N LEU A 4 29.11 6.91 2.30
CA LEU A 4 28.56 7.30 1.01
C LEU A 4 27.05 7.05 0.94
N PHE A 5 26.59 5.91 1.45
CA PHE A 5 25.14 5.60 1.51
C PHE A 5 24.39 6.59 2.40
N HIS A 6 24.94 6.90 3.60
CA HIS A 6 24.33 7.91 4.47
C HIS A 6 24.17 9.27 3.78
N ARG A 7 25.19 9.71 3.04
CA ARG A 7 25.15 10.95 2.27
C ARG A 7 24.10 10.93 1.17
N MET A 8 24.02 9.83 0.42
CA MET A 8 23.05 9.66 -0.66
C MET A 8 21.62 9.63 -0.13
N ILE A 9 21.37 8.88 0.95
CA ILE A 9 20.06 8.83 1.63
C ILE A 9 19.70 10.21 2.19
N SER A 10 20.66 10.92 2.79
CA SER A 10 20.48 12.27 3.30
C SER A 10 20.06 13.25 2.20
N ALA A 11 20.70 13.18 1.03
CA ALA A 11 20.34 14.02 -0.11
C ALA A 11 18.94 13.71 -0.66
N THR A 12 18.52 12.44 -0.62
CA THR A 12 17.21 12.00 -1.13
C THR A 12 16.06 12.33 -0.18
N LEU A 13 16.25 12.09 1.12
CA LEU A 13 15.20 12.19 2.13
C LEU A 13 15.22 13.51 2.93
N SER A 14 16.23 14.36 2.73
CA SER A 14 16.43 15.59 3.52
C SER A 14 16.54 15.32 5.04
N ILE A 15 17.12 14.19 5.41
CA ILE A 15 17.38 13.77 6.80
C ILE A 15 18.89 13.79 7.04
N SER A 16 19.35 14.20 8.22
CA SER A 16 20.78 14.31 8.50
C SER A 16 21.50 12.94 8.49
N GLU A 17 22.74 12.90 8.02
CA GLU A 17 23.57 11.68 7.98
C GLU A 17 23.68 11.01 9.36
N LYS A 18 23.70 11.80 10.43
CA LYS A 18 23.77 11.31 11.82
C LYS A 18 22.50 10.56 12.21
N GLN A 19 21.32 11.11 11.88
CA GLN A 19 20.04 10.45 12.15
C GLN A 19 19.92 9.15 11.36
N ILE A 20 20.35 9.16 10.09
CA ILE A 20 20.37 7.97 9.24
C ILE A 20 21.27 6.89 9.82
N GLY A 21 22.50 7.23 10.22
CA GLY A 21 23.43 6.29 10.84
C GLY A 21 22.86 5.64 12.08
N HIS A 22 22.38 6.43 13.03
CA HIS A 22 21.77 5.92 14.26
C HIS A 22 20.54 5.03 13.99
N THR A 23 19.71 5.40 13.00
CA THR A 23 18.54 4.61 12.62
C THR A 23 18.95 3.25 12.04
N LEU A 24 19.94 3.23 11.16
CA LEU A 24 20.45 1.99 10.57
C LEU A 24 21.13 1.10 11.61
N ASP A 25 21.85 1.67 12.57
CA ASP A 25 22.45 0.92 13.68
C ASP A 25 21.36 0.24 14.53
N LEU A 26 20.29 0.97 14.90
CA LEU A 26 19.15 0.40 15.63
C LEU A 26 18.45 -0.73 14.86
N LEU A 27 18.26 -0.55 13.54
CA LEU A 27 17.67 -1.58 12.68
C LEU A 27 18.58 -2.80 12.54
N ALA A 28 19.91 -2.61 12.43
CA ALA A 28 20.90 -3.69 12.38
C ALA A 28 20.94 -4.47 13.70
N ASP A 29 20.76 -3.79 14.84
CA ASP A 29 20.56 -4.42 16.13
C ASP A 29 19.22 -5.15 16.26
N GLY A 30 18.36 -5.11 15.22
CA GLY A 30 17.07 -5.81 15.14
C GLY A 30 15.96 -5.12 15.92
N ALA A 31 16.06 -3.80 16.15
CA ALA A 31 14.93 -3.03 16.63
C ALA A 31 13.89 -2.83 15.55
N THR A 32 12.61 -2.91 15.91
CA THR A 32 11.49 -2.74 14.97
C THR A 32 11.17 -1.26 14.74
N ILE A 33 10.54 -0.95 13.62
CA ILE A 33 10.18 0.43 13.26
C ILE A 33 9.26 1.08 14.29
N PRO A 34 8.17 0.44 14.78
CA PRO A 34 7.32 1.03 15.81
C PRO A 34 8.06 1.28 17.13
N PHE A 35 8.98 0.41 17.51
CA PHE A 35 9.79 0.60 18.71
C PHE A 35 10.74 1.78 18.58
N ILE A 36 11.43 1.91 17.45
CA ILE A 36 12.36 3.01 17.17
C ILE A 36 11.61 4.35 17.19
N SER A 37 10.51 4.45 16.43
CA SER A 37 9.74 5.70 16.31
C SER A 37 9.15 6.17 17.63
N ARG A 38 8.77 5.24 18.52
CA ARG A 38 8.15 5.59 19.79
C ARG A 38 9.11 5.74 20.96
N TYR A 39 10.10 4.84 21.08
CA TYR A 39 10.94 4.73 22.28
C TYR A 39 12.42 5.07 22.06
N ARG A 40 12.83 5.46 20.85
CA ARG A 40 14.22 5.85 20.53
C ARG A 40 14.31 7.22 19.84
N LYS A 41 13.34 8.11 20.16
CA LYS A 41 13.23 9.45 19.57
C LYS A 41 14.47 10.31 19.75
N GLU A 42 15.12 10.24 20.91
CA GLU A 42 16.35 10.99 21.20
C GLU A 42 17.50 10.56 20.29
N VAL A 43 17.61 9.27 20.03
CA VAL A 43 18.69 8.70 19.20
C VAL A 43 18.48 9.05 17.73
N THR A 44 17.24 8.98 17.25
CA THR A 44 16.88 9.25 15.86
C THR A 44 16.57 10.72 15.58
N GLY A 45 16.47 11.58 16.63
CA GLY A 45 16.06 12.97 16.48
C GLY A 45 14.57 13.12 16.11
N GLY A 46 13.72 12.19 16.57
CA GLY A 46 12.26 12.26 16.43
C GLY A 46 11.72 11.79 15.08
N LEU A 47 12.44 10.93 14.37
CA LEU A 47 11.94 10.34 13.11
C LEU A 47 10.68 9.51 13.35
N ASP A 48 9.72 9.67 12.47
CA ASP A 48 8.49 8.87 12.44
C ASP A 48 8.66 7.52 11.71
N GLU A 49 7.63 6.68 11.76
CA GLU A 49 7.64 5.35 11.14
C GLU A 49 7.85 5.40 9.63
N VAL A 50 7.30 6.43 8.95
CA VAL A 50 7.41 6.61 7.50
C VAL A 50 8.84 6.97 7.11
N GLN A 51 9.46 7.87 7.87
CA GLN A 51 10.85 8.28 7.66
C GLN A 51 11.83 7.12 7.91
N ILE A 52 11.61 6.34 8.97
CA ILE A 52 12.44 5.17 9.30
C ILE A 52 12.34 4.09 8.21
N GLU A 53 11.12 3.79 7.73
CA GLU A 53 10.93 2.84 6.61
C GLU A 53 11.54 3.35 5.31
N ALA A 54 11.46 4.66 5.03
CA ALA A 54 12.10 5.27 3.87
C ALA A 54 13.62 5.12 3.91
N ILE A 55 14.25 5.35 5.08
CA ILE A 55 15.69 5.14 5.27
C ILE A 55 16.07 3.68 5.00
N LYS A 56 15.33 2.74 5.59
CA LYS A 56 15.54 1.31 5.41
C LYS A 56 15.44 0.90 3.94
N THR A 57 14.38 1.34 3.27
CA THR A 57 14.13 1.01 1.86
C THR A 57 15.21 1.58 0.94
N GLN A 58 15.66 2.82 1.17
CA GLN A 58 16.75 3.41 0.38
C GLN A 58 18.08 2.68 0.63
N TYR A 59 18.35 2.30 1.87
CA TYR A 59 19.55 1.55 2.21
C TYR A 59 19.56 0.15 1.55
N GLU A 60 18.41 -0.54 1.54
CA GLU A 60 18.23 -1.82 0.85
C GLU A 60 18.47 -1.67 -0.66
N LYS A 61 17.88 -0.66 -1.32
CA LYS A 61 18.08 -0.35 -2.75
C LYS A 61 19.56 -0.09 -3.08
N LEU A 62 20.26 0.68 -2.26
CA LEU A 62 21.69 0.95 -2.47
C LEU A 62 22.55 -0.30 -2.30
N ASN A 63 22.24 -1.17 -1.36
CA ASN A 63 22.92 -2.45 -1.20
C ASN A 63 22.69 -3.39 -2.39
N GLU A 64 21.47 -3.46 -2.92
CA GLU A 64 21.17 -4.23 -4.14
C GLU A 64 21.96 -3.70 -5.33
N LEU A 65 22.03 -2.38 -5.49
CA LEU A 65 22.80 -1.74 -6.54
C LEU A 65 24.29 -2.00 -6.38
N ALA A 66 24.82 -1.99 -5.16
CA ALA A 66 26.23 -2.34 -4.89
C ALA A 66 26.54 -3.79 -5.29
N LYS A 67 25.68 -4.75 -4.94
CA LYS A 67 25.81 -6.14 -5.38
C LYS A 67 25.72 -6.27 -6.90
N ARG A 68 24.85 -5.49 -7.54
CA ARG A 68 24.73 -5.47 -9.00
C ARG A 68 26.01 -4.96 -9.65
N LYS A 69 26.62 -3.89 -9.13
CA LYS A 69 27.93 -3.38 -9.58
C LYS A 69 29.00 -4.47 -9.50
N GLU A 70 29.10 -5.16 -8.38
CA GLU A 70 30.06 -6.25 -8.19
C GLU A 70 29.88 -7.34 -9.26
N THR A 71 28.63 -7.75 -9.52
CA THR A 71 28.34 -8.73 -10.58
C THR A 71 28.79 -8.24 -11.96
N ILE A 72 28.52 -6.98 -12.28
CA ILE A 72 28.90 -6.35 -13.55
C ILE A 72 30.43 -6.32 -13.69
N VAL A 73 31.14 -5.85 -12.67
CA VAL A 73 32.62 -5.78 -12.64
C VAL A 73 33.24 -7.17 -12.86
N ASN A 74 32.73 -8.18 -12.14
CA ASN A 74 33.20 -9.56 -12.29
C ASN A 74 33.00 -10.07 -13.72
N THR A 75 31.82 -9.87 -14.30
CA THR A 75 31.53 -10.31 -15.68
C THR A 75 32.42 -9.65 -16.72
N ILE A 76 32.70 -8.35 -16.59
CA ILE A 76 33.57 -7.62 -17.52
C ILE A 76 35.06 -8.04 -17.36
N ASN A 77 35.48 -8.29 -16.11
CA ASN A 77 36.82 -8.81 -15.81
C ASN A 77 37.03 -10.21 -16.41
N GLU A 78 36.07 -11.11 -16.29
CA GLU A 78 36.08 -12.45 -16.89
C GLU A 78 36.24 -12.38 -18.42
N GLN A 79 35.71 -11.34 -19.06
CA GLN A 79 35.86 -11.08 -20.48
C GLN A 79 37.22 -10.44 -20.86
N GLY A 80 38.04 -10.04 -19.87
CA GLY A 80 39.30 -9.34 -20.09
C GLY A 80 39.14 -7.93 -20.70
N LYS A 81 37.93 -7.31 -20.53
CA LYS A 81 37.61 -6.01 -21.15
C LYS A 81 37.57 -4.85 -20.15
N MET A 82 37.90 -5.09 -18.88
CA MET A 82 37.93 -4.05 -17.87
C MET A 82 39.08 -3.08 -18.11
N THR A 83 38.79 -1.79 -18.08
CA THR A 83 39.78 -0.71 -18.10
C THR A 83 39.65 0.15 -16.82
N PRO A 84 40.75 0.86 -16.44
CA PRO A 84 40.68 1.74 -15.26
C PRO A 84 39.58 2.81 -15.35
N GLU A 85 39.37 3.36 -16.56
CA GLU A 85 38.35 4.36 -16.84
C GLU A 85 36.93 3.77 -16.67
N LEU A 86 36.72 2.56 -17.18
CA LEU A 86 35.44 1.84 -17.06
C LEU A 86 35.14 1.49 -15.60
N GLN A 87 36.15 0.99 -14.88
CA GLN A 87 36.01 0.71 -13.44
C GLN A 87 35.59 1.96 -12.66
N LYS A 88 36.27 3.09 -12.89
CA LYS A 88 35.95 4.36 -12.27
C LYS A 88 34.53 4.81 -12.58
N ARG A 89 34.10 4.71 -13.82
CA ARG A 89 32.70 5.06 -14.22
C ARG A 89 31.68 4.19 -13.50
N ILE A 90 31.90 2.89 -13.40
CA ILE A 90 31.02 1.96 -12.67
C ILE A 90 31.00 2.33 -11.20
N ASP A 91 32.15 2.63 -10.59
CA ASP A 91 32.24 2.95 -9.16
C ASP A 91 31.51 4.26 -8.80
N GLU A 92 31.59 5.27 -9.68
CA GLU A 92 30.93 6.56 -9.48
C GLU A 92 29.42 6.55 -9.79
N THR A 93 28.92 5.58 -10.56
CA THR A 93 27.51 5.50 -10.98
C THR A 93 26.65 4.83 -9.92
N TRP A 94 25.60 5.52 -9.44
CA TRP A 94 24.61 5.01 -8.49
C TRP A 94 23.15 5.11 -9.02
N ASP A 95 23.03 5.24 -10.34
CA ASP A 95 21.78 5.13 -11.07
C ASP A 95 21.73 3.78 -11.79
N SER A 96 20.67 3.00 -11.56
CA SER A 96 20.55 1.65 -12.11
C SER A 96 20.44 1.65 -13.64
N THR A 97 19.79 2.66 -14.22
CA THR A 97 19.61 2.79 -15.66
C THR A 97 20.92 3.09 -16.35
N ILE A 98 21.69 4.05 -15.81
CA ILE A 98 23.02 4.40 -16.34
C ILE A 98 23.99 3.22 -16.17
N LEU A 99 23.92 2.51 -15.04
CA LEU A 99 24.74 1.34 -14.78
C LEU A 99 24.48 0.20 -15.79
N GLU A 100 23.22 -0.07 -16.11
CA GLU A 100 22.84 -1.07 -17.10
C GLU A 100 23.27 -0.64 -18.53
N ASP A 101 23.23 0.65 -18.86
CA ASP A 101 23.73 1.15 -20.14
C ASP A 101 25.26 0.98 -20.28
N ILE A 102 26.03 1.28 -19.23
CA ILE A 102 27.47 1.03 -19.19
C ILE A 102 27.76 -0.47 -19.40
N TYR A 103 26.95 -1.33 -18.83
CA TYR A 103 27.07 -2.78 -18.91
C TYR A 103 26.62 -3.37 -20.26
N LEU A 104 25.71 -2.70 -20.98
CA LEU A 104 25.04 -3.24 -22.16
C LEU A 104 25.97 -3.79 -23.25
N PRO A 105 27.09 -3.13 -23.61
CA PRO A 105 28.07 -3.65 -24.60
C PRO A 105 28.78 -4.93 -24.13
N TYR A 106 28.85 -5.17 -22.82
CA TYR A 106 29.57 -6.31 -22.22
C TYR A 106 28.64 -7.44 -21.79
N LYS A 107 27.33 -7.20 -21.85
CA LYS A 107 26.33 -8.19 -21.44
C LYS A 107 26.39 -9.40 -22.38
N PRO A 108 26.48 -10.65 -21.85
CA PRO A 108 26.42 -11.84 -22.67
C PRO A 108 25.17 -11.86 -23.54
N LYS A 109 25.35 -11.92 -24.85
CA LYS A 109 24.25 -11.84 -25.82
C LYS A 109 23.84 -13.22 -26.30
N ARG A 110 22.57 -13.39 -26.61
CA ARG A 110 22.10 -14.51 -27.43
C ARG A 110 22.49 -14.22 -28.87
N ARG A 111 22.40 -15.23 -29.78
CA ARG A 111 22.72 -15.12 -31.21
C ARG A 111 21.92 -13.96 -31.85
N THR A 112 22.51 -12.75 -31.93
CA THR A 112 21.91 -11.56 -32.57
C THR A 112 22.22 -11.55 -34.06
N ARG A 113 21.52 -10.72 -34.88
CA ARG A 113 21.88 -10.52 -36.30
C ARG A 113 23.30 -9.97 -36.45
N ALA A 114 23.64 -9.02 -35.59
CA ALA A 114 25.00 -8.43 -35.57
C ALA A 114 26.06 -9.48 -35.22
N GLU A 115 25.81 -10.37 -34.26
CA GLU A 115 26.75 -11.45 -33.93
C GLU A 115 26.93 -12.43 -35.08
N VAL A 116 25.85 -12.80 -35.78
CA VAL A 116 25.90 -13.61 -36.99
C VAL A 116 26.74 -12.89 -38.07
N ALA A 117 26.57 -11.59 -38.26
CA ALA A 117 27.34 -10.80 -39.22
C ALA A 117 28.82 -10.70 -38.82
N ARG A 118 29.16 -10.58 -37.51
CA ARG A 118 30.56 -10.65 -37.05
C ARG A 118 31.21 -12.01 -37.36
N GLN A 119 30.47 -13.10 -37.11
CA GLN A 119 30.93 -14.46 -37.43
C GLN A 119 31.19 -14.65 -38.94
N LYS A 120 30.43 -13.96 -39.79
CA LYS A 120 30.70 -13.89 -41.26
C LYS A 120 31.89 -12.98 -41.63
N GLY A 121 32.53 -12.34 -40.67
CA GLY A 121 33.69 -11.47 -40.89
C GLY A 121 33.36 -10.08 -41.44
N LEU A 122 32.15 -9.55 -41.19
CA LEU A 122 31.65 -8.28 -41.73
C LEU A 122 31.97 -7.05 -40.85
N GLU A 123 32.63 -7.23 -39.72
CA GLU A 123 32.96 -6.13 -38.80
C GLU A 123 33.91 -5.07 -39.40
N PRO A 124 34.96 -5.45 -40.21
CA PRO A 124 35.76 -4.45 -40.87
C PRO A 124 34.97 -3.61 -41.89
N LEU A 125 33.98 -4.21 -42.57
CA LEU A 125 33.08 -3.48 -43.48
C LEU A 125 32.23 -2.48 -42.72
N ALA A 126 31.65 -2.89 -41.59
CA ALA A 126 30.90 -1.99 -40.71
C ALA A 126 31.73 -0.80 -40.21
N THR A 127 32.99 -1.05 -39.83
CA THR A 127 33.93 -0.01 -39.44
C THR A 127 34.23 0.96 -40.58
N LEU A 128 34.43 0.43 -41.82
CA LEU A 128 34.63 1.25 -43.01
C LEU A 128 33.42 2.16 -43.30
N LEU A 129 32.21 1.61 -43.24
CA LEU A 129 30.97 2.39 -43.41
C LEU A 129 30.85 3.50 -42.37
N MET A 130 31.18 3.22 -41.11
CA MET A 130 31.14 4.22 -40.03
C MET A 130 32.13 5.35 -40.18
N LEU A 131 33.28 5.11 -40.87
CA LEU A 131 34.26 6.18 -41.22
C LEU A 131 33.71 7.14 -42.28
N GLN A 132 32.73 6.72 -43.10
CA GLN A 132 32.03 7.51 -44.12
C GLN A 132 32.98 8.22 -45.11
N ARG A 133 34.11 7.60 -45.43
CA ARG A 133 35.13 8.14 -46.33
C ARG A 133 35.19 7.43 -47.70
N GLU A 134 34.59 6.25 -47.79
CA GLU A 134 34.57 5.44 -49.01
C GLU A 134 33.47 5.92 -49.97
N PRO A 135 33.79 6.28 -51.20
CA PRO A 135 32.79 6.77 -52.15
C PRO A 135 31.92 5.66 -52.75
N ASN A 136 32.43 4.41 -52.77
CA ASN A 136 31.70 3.28 -53.33
C ASN A 136 31.72 2.06 -52.39
N PRO A 137 30.81 2.05 -51.40
CA PRO A 137 30.73 0.97 -50.43
C PRO A 137 30.30 -0.37 -51.03
N GLU A 138 29.52 -0.39 -52.12
CA GLU A 138 29.08 -1.60 -52.81
C GLU A 138 30.28 -2.37 -53.39
N LYS A 139 31.16 -1.66 -54.10
CA LYS A 139 32.39 -2.26 -54.64
C LYS A 139 33.33 -2.79 -53.53
N ARG A 140 33.35 -2.12 -52.37
CA ARG A 140 34.09 -2.61 -51.20
C ARG A 140 33.45 -3.83 -50.59
N ALA A 141 32.13 -3.91 -50.57
CA ALA A 141 31.37 -5.04 -50.07
C ALA A 141 31.61 -6.34 -50.88
N GLU A 142 31.88 -6.24 -52.18
CA GLU A 142 32.24 -7.39 -53.02
C GLU A 142 33.41 -8.19 -52.45
N ALA A 143 34.37 -7.55 -51.83
CA ALA A 143 35.51 -8.21 -51.20
C ALA A 143 35.15 -9.10 -49.99
N TYR A 144 33.96 -8.93 -49.45
CA TYR A 144 33.43 -9.68 -48.31
C TYR A 144 32.45 -10.78 -48.71
N VAL A 145 32.19 -10.95 -50.01
CA VAL A 145 31.34 -12.03 -50.53
C VAL A 145 32.14 -13.35 -50.46
N LYS A 146 32.08 -14.00 -49.30
CA LYS A 146 32.76 -15.25 -48.98
C LYS A 146 31.91 -16.12 -48.06
N GLY A 147 32.04 -17.43 -48.21
CA GLY A 147 31.36 -18.40 -47.34
C GLY A 147 29.81 -18.28 -47.39
N GLU A 148 29.21 -17.86 -46.32
CA GLU A 148 27.75 -17.71 -46.20
C GLU A 148 27.22 -16.35 -46.71
N VAL A 149 28.07 -15.43 -47.14
CA VAL A 149 27.70 -14.12 -47.71
C VAL A 149 27.41 -14.28 -49.19
N LYS A 150 26.17 -14.04 -49.61
CA LYS A 150 25.67 -14.35 -50.96
C LYS A 150 26.12 -13.32 -52.00
N ASP A 151 26.04 -12.05 -51.68
CA ASP A 151 26.33 -10.93 -52.57
C ASP A 151 26.72 -9.69 -51.77
N ALA A 152 27.06 -8.60 -52.48
CA ALA A 152 27.48 -7.34 -51.86
C ALA A 152 26.37 -6.72 -50.99
N GLU A 153 25.10 -6.88 -51.36
CA GLU A 153 23.99 -6.36 -50.56
C GLU A 153 23.82 -7.16 -49.24
N ASP A 154 23.99 -8.50 -49.25
CA ASP A 154 23.98 -9.31 -48.03
C ASP A 154 25.15 -8.90 -47.09
N ALA A 155 26.31 -8.55 -47.68
CA ALA A 155 27.45 -8.01 -46.92
C ALA A 155 27.14 -6.64 -46.31
N LEU A 156 26.60 -5.72 -47.09
CA LEU A 156 26.18 -4.38 -46.58
C LEU A 156 25.10 -4.48 -45.51
N LYS A 157 24.08 -5.35 -45.70
CA LYS A 157 23.05 -5.60 -44.73
C LYS A 157 23.60 -6.14 -43.41
N GLY A 158 24.52 -7.09 -43.47
CA GLY A 158 25.22 -7.59 -42.28
C GLY A 158 26.04 -6.49 -41.57
N ALA A 159 26.72 -5.64 -42.35
CA ALA A 159 27.44 -4.50 -41.79
C ALA A 159 26.50 -3.47 -41.15
N ARG A 160 25.33 -3.20 -41.77
CA ARG A 160 24.27 -2.37 -41.18
C ARG A 160 23.73 -2.96 -39.87
N ASP A 161 23.56 -4.29 -39.79
CA ASP A 161 23.11 -4.96 -38.55
C ASP A 161 24.14 -4.76 -37.42
N ILE A 162 25.42 -4.78 -37.70
CA ILE A 162 26.50 -4.48 -36.74
C ILE A 162 26.42 -3.01 -36.29
N ILE A 163 26.32 -2.08 -37.25
CA ILE A 163 26.19 -0.64 -36.96
C ILE A 163 24.94 -0.35 -36.12
N ALA A 164 23.83 -0.96 -36.49
CA ALA A 164 22.57 -0.79 -35.72
C ALA A 164 22.70 -1.24 -34.26
N GLU A 165 23.40 -2.34 -34.01
CA GLU A 165 23.69 -2.79 -32.64
C GLU A 165 24.59 -1.80 -31.92
N GLN A 166 25.67 -1.32 -32.53
CA GLN A 166 26.58 -0.32 -31.95
C GLN A 166 25.87 0.98 -31.63
N VAL A 167 24.98 1.48 -32.50
CA VAL A 167 24.16 2.66 -32.25
C VAL A 167 23.19 2.43 -31.08
N SER A 168 22.60 1.24 -31.00
CA SER A 168 21.65 0.91 -29.92
C SER A 168 22.32 0.78 -28.53
N GLU A 169 23.61 0.52 -28.50
CA GLU A 169 24.44 0.40 -27.29
C GLU A 169 25.17 1.70 -26.95
N ASP A 170 25.16 2.69 -27.85
CA ASP A 170 25.73 4.01 -27.55
C ASP A 170 24.90 4.74 -26.48
N GLU A 171 25.54 5.05 -25.36
CA GLU A 171 24.92 5.69 -24.21
C GLU A 171 24.25 7.02 -24.58
N GLN A 172 24.88 7.81 -25.46
CA GLN A 172 24.31 9.11 -25.84
C GLN A 172 23.14 8.96 -26.81
N ALA A 173 23.15 7.94 -27.67
CA ALA A 173 22.00 7.59 -28.48
C ALA A 173 20.80 7.20 -27.61
N ARG A 174 21.02 6.33 -26.62
CA ARG A 174 20.01 5.95 -25.64
C ARG A 174 19.47 7.15 -24.87
N ASN A 175 20.35 8.00 -24.37
CA ASN A 175 19.97 9.22 -23.65
C ASN A 175 19.20 10.21 -24.53
N THR A 176 19.52 10.33 -25.82
CA THR A 176 18.78 11.15 -26.78
C THR A 176 17.34 10.66 -26.92
N VAL A 177 17.16 9.36 -27.10
CA VAL A 177 15.82 8.74 -27.20
C VAL A 177 15.07 8.82 -25.88
N ARG A 178 15.70 8.54 -24.73
CA ARG A 178 15.09 8.71 -23.39
C ARG A 178 14.60 10.13 -23.16
N PHE A 179 15.40 11.11 -23.58
CA PHE A 179 14.99 12.52 -23.45
C PHE A 179 13.74 12.82 -24.25
N ALA A 180 13.59 12.30 -25.47
CA ALA A 180 12.39 12.42 -26.25
C ALA A 180 11.20 11.73 -25.57
N PHE A 181 11.36 10.47 -25.11
CA PHE A 181 10.35 9.76 -24.34
C PHE A 181 9.94 10.53 -23.08
N SER A 182 10.89 11.02 -22.32
CA SER A 182 10.62 11.74 -21.08
C SER A 182 9.82 13.03 -21.28
N ARG A 183 9.95 13.69 -22.42
CA ARG A 183 9.26 14.96 -22.71
C ARG A 183 7.96 14.82 -23.47
N GLN A 184 7.92 13.91 -24.44
CA GLN A 184 6.91 13.93 -25.50
C GLN A 184 6.18 12.59 -25.64
N ALA A 185 6.58 11.53 -24.88
CA ALA A 185 5.94 10.24 -25.03
C ALA A 185 4.43 10.32 -24.80
N VAL A 186 3.70 9.74 -25.72
CA VAL A 186 2.25 9.59 -25.70
C VAL A 186 1.94 8.10 -25.49
N ILE A 187 1.11 7.81 -24.49
CA ILE A 187 0.51 6.48 -24.35
C ILE A 187 -0.73 6.42 -25.22
N THR A 188 -0.79 5.41 -26.06
CA THR A 188 -1.94 5.12 -26.91
C THR A 188 -2.48 3.74 -26.60
N ALA A 189 -3.79 3.60 -26.57
CA ALA A 189 -4.44 2.30 -26.45
C ALA A 189 -5.53 2.18 -27.52
N LYS A 190 -5.61 1.00 -28.12
CA LYS A 190 -6.64 0.65 -29.13
C LYS A 190 -7.21 -0.72 -28.81
N VAL A 191 -8.53 -0.88 -29.01
CA VAL A 191 -9.17 -2.19 -28.85
C VAL A 191 -8.64 -3.17 -29.88
N VAL A 192 -8.43 -4.41 -29.47
CA VAL A 192 -8.05 -5.50 -30.38
C VAL A 192 -9.25 -5.83 -31.26
N LYS A 193 -9.04 -5.82 -32.56
CA LYS A 193 -10.11 -6.06 -33.55
C LYS A 193 -10.86 -7.39 -33.29
N GLY A 194 -12.16 -7.29 -33.16
CA GLY A 194 -13.05 -8.42 -32.90
C GLY A 194 -13.25 -8.73 -31.40
N LYS A 195 -12.70 -7.92 -30.50
CA LYS A 195 -12.87 -8.07 -29.04
C LYS A 195 -13.66 -6.94 -28.40
N GLU A 196 -14.35 -6.13 -29.18
CA GLU A 196 -15.04 -4.93 -28.71
C GLU A 196 -16.12 -5.26 -27.65
N SER A 197 -16.84 -6.37 -27.80
CA SER A 197 -17.86 -6.81 -26.85
C SER A 197 -17.28 -7.37 -25.55
N GLU A 198 -16.14 -8.07 -25.61
CA GLU A 198 -15.46 -8.58 -24.43
C GLU A 198 -14.79 -7.44 -23.62
N ALA A 199 -14.37 -6.41 -24.35
CA ALA A 199 -13.68 -5.25 -23.81
C ALA A 199 -14.62 -4.13 -23.33
N ASP A 200 -15.94 -4.30 -23.32
CA ASP A 200 -16.92 -3.23 -23.05
C ASP A 200 -16.64 -2.44 -21.75
N LYS A 201 -16.15 -3.11 -20.70
CA LYS A 201 -15.73 -2.48 -19.45
C LYS A 201 -14.57 -1.48 -19.59
N TYR A 202 -13.85 -1.52 -20.74
CA TYR A 202 -12.73 -0.63 -21.08
C TYR A 202 -13.06 0.32 -22.24
N ARG A 203 -14.33 0.52 -22.55
CA ARG A 203 -14.78 1.36 -23.68
C ARG A 203 -14.15 2.73 -23.73
N ASP A 204 -13.92 3.37 -22.59
CA ASP A 204 -13.28 4.68 -22.47
C ASP A 204 -11.81 4.67 -22.98
N TYR A 205 -11.20 3.50 -23.21
CA TYR A 205 -9.83 3.32 -23.67
C TYR A 205 -9.69 2.71 -25.06
N PHE A 206 -10.80 2.55 -25.82
CA PHE A 206 -10.78 1.94 -27.16
C PHE A 206 -9.99 2.76 -28.18
N GLU A 207 -10.01 4.08 -28.06
CA GLU A 207 -9.23 5.03 -28.84
C GLU A 207 -8.60 6.08 -27.89
N PHE A 208 -7.75 5.60 -27.00
CA PHE A 208 -7.14 6.46 -25.99
C PHE A 208 -5.79 6.98 -26.49
N SER A 209 -5.56 8.28 -26.30
CA SER A 209 -4.28 8.94 -26.60
C SER A 209 -4.06 10.08 -25.61
N LYS A 210 -2.95 10.02 -24.86
CA LYS A 210 -2.63 11.03 -23.84
C LYS A 210 -1.12 11.11 -23.62
N PRO A 211 -0.55 12.32 -23.38
CA PRO A 211 0.83 12.42 -22.92
C PRO A 211 1.05 11.58 -21.68
N LEU A 212 2.10 10.74 -21.67
CA LEU A 212 2.37 9.79 -20.58
C LEU A 212 2.43 10.49 -19.21
N LYS A 213 3.07 11.66 -19.13
CA LYS A 213 3.14 12.49 -17.92
C LYS A 213 1.79 12.95 -17.36
N LYS A 214 0.77 12.99 -18.20
CA LYS A 214 -0.60 13.43 -17.82
C LYS A 214 -1.54 12.23 -17.64
N CYS A 215 -1.07 11.00 -17.87
CA CYS A 215 -1.84 9.79 -17.64
C CYS A 215 -1.86 9.52 -16.13
N THR A 216 -3.05 9.48 -15.56
CA THR A 216 -3.22 9.22 -14.12
C THR A 216 -3.03 7.73 -13.81
N SER A 217 -2.63 7.42 -12.58
CA SER A 217 -2.31 6.05 -12.16
C SER A 217 -3.46 5.08 -12.39
N HIS A 218 -4.70 5.47 -12.09
CA HIS A 218 -5.87 4.61 -12.32
C HIS A 218 -6.12 4.34 -13.81
N GLN A 219 -5.89 5.33 -14.71
CA GLN A 219 -6.00 5.14 -16.16
C GLN A 219 -4.92 4.18 -16.65
N LEU A 220 -3.68 4.37 -16.18
CA LEU A 220 -2.57 3.51 -16.56
C LEU A 220 -2.81 2.06 -16.09
N LEU A 221 -3.23 1.87 -14.84
CA LEU A 221 -3.53 0.52 -14.31
C LEU A 221 -4.68 -0.17 -15.07
N ALA A 222 -5.74 0.57 -15.40
CA ALA A 222 -6.85 0.05 -16.21
C ALA A 222 -6.40 -0.38 -17.60
N ILE A 223 -5.60 0.46 -18.29
CA ILE A 223 -5.04 0.19 -19.62
C ILE A 223 -4.12 -1.04 -19.58
N ARG A 224 -3.23 -1.13 -18.57
CA ARG A 224 -2.31 -2.26 -18.42
C ARG A 224 -3.03 -3.56 -18.08
N ARG A 225 -4.10 -3.51 -17.29
CA ARG A 225 -4.96 -4.68 -17.05
C ARG A 225 -5.58 -5.17 -18.37
N ALA A 226 -6.17 -4.25 -19.14
CA ALA A 226 -6.80 -4.60 -20.40
C ALA A 226 -5.79 -5.13 -21.44
N GLU A 227 -4.56 -4.64 -21.43
CA GLU A 227 -3.45 -5.15 -22.23
C GLU A 227 -3.07 -6.58 -21.81
N ALA A 228 -2.95 -6.84 -20.52
CA ALA A 228 -2.64 -8.18 -19.97
C ALA A 228 -3.78 -9.19 -20.25
N GLU A 229 -5.03 -8.74 -20.27
CA GLU A 229 -6.19 -9.54 -20.70
C GLU A 229 -6.23 -9.74 -22.24
N GLY A 230 -5.33 -9.09 -22.99
CA GLY A 230 -5.28 -9.18 -24.47
C GLY A 230 -6.45 -8.48 -25.17
N LEU A 231 -7.08 -7.51 -24.50
CA LEU A 231 -8.23 -6.75 -25.00
C LEU A 231 -7.83 -5.42 -25.63
N LEU A 232 -6.77 -4.80 -25.16
CA LEU A 232 -6.19 -3.58 -25.73
C LEU A 232 -4.78 -3.83 -26.25
N LYS A 233 -4.41 -3.10 -27.30
CA LYS A 233 -3.05 -2.96 -27.77
C LYS A 233 -2.54 -1.59 -27.33
N VAL A 234 -1.46 -1.59 -26.56
CA VAL A 234 -0.88 -0.38 -25.93
C VAL A 234 0.47 -0.06 -26.54
N SER A 235 0.77 1.20 -26.74
CA SER A 235 2.10 1.68 -27.16
C SER A 235 2.42 2.98 -26.45
N ILE A 236 3.69 3.15 -26.12
CA ILE A 236 4.26 4.39 -25.57
C ILE A 236 5.34 4.84 -26.53
N SER A 237 5.15 5.97 -27.19
CA SER A 237 6.11 6.49 -28.17
C SER A 237 6.13 8.02 -28.18
N PRO A 238 7.31 8.65 -28.33
CA PRO A 238 7.39 10.04 -28.76
C PRO A 238 7.18 10.13 -30.29
N ASP A 239 7.50 11.27 -30.88
CA ASP A 239 7.60 11.42 -32.33
C ASP A 239 8.79 10.63 -32.86
N ASP A 240 8.51 9.61 -33.67
CA ASP A 240 9.50 8.70 -34.23
C ASP A 240 10.44 9.41 -35.22
N GLU A 241 9.91 10.33 -36.05
CA GLU A 241 10.66 11.07 -37.06
C GLU A 241 11.68 12.01 -36.41
N GLU A 242 11.27 12.75 -35.37
CA GLU A 242 12.18 13.62 -34.61
C GLU A 242 13.31 12.80 -33.92
N CYS A 243 12.99 11.61 -33.39
CA CYS A 243 14.00 10.75 -32.78
C CYS A 243 15.05 10.30 -33.81
N VAL A 244 14.59 9.83 -34.97
CA VAL A 244 15.48 9.39 -36.05
C VAL A 244 16.37 10.54 -36.52
N GLU A 245 15.80 11.74 -36.82
CA GLU A 245 16.57 12.91 -37.23
C GLU A 245 17.67 13.27 -36.20
N ARG A 246 17.35 13.23 -34.91
CA ARG A 246 18.34 13.54 -33.86
C ARG A 246 19.48 12.51 -33.83
N LEU A 247 19.18 11.24 -34.05
CA LEU A 247 20.18 10.19 -34.14
C LEU A 247 21.02 10.30 -35.42
N GLU A 248 20.40 10.57 -36.57
CA GLU A 248 21.08 10.80 -37.83
C GLU A 248 22.06 11.97 -37.74
N ARG A 249 21.67 13.10 -37.18
CA ARG A 249 22.55 14.27 -36.93
C ARG A 249 23.83 13.92 -36.15
N ARG A 250 23.75 12.88 -35.32
CA ARG A 250 24.91 12.42 -34.54
C ARG A 250 25.81 11.46 -35.31
N PHE A 251 25.23 10.51 -36.02
CA PHE A 251 25.98 9.41 -36.63
C PHE A 251 26.29 9.61 -38.10
N VAL A 252 25.44 10.31 -38.83
CA VAL A 252 25.63 10.60 -40.26
C VAL A 252 26.43 11.89 -40.41
N ARG A 253 27.68 11.76 -40.89
CA ARG A 253 28.64 12.85 -41.01
C ARG A 253 28.92 13.27 -42.46
N SER A 254 28.44 12.50 -43.41
CA SER A 254 28.70 12.70 -44.85
C SER A 254 27.45 12.36 -45.65
N ASN A 255 27.23 13.10 -46.75
CA ASN A 255 26.12 12.86 -47.69
C ASN A 255 26.57 11.95 -48.87
N ASN A 256 27.51 11.06 -48.63
CA ASN A 256 27.95 10.07 -49.63
C ASN A 256 27.24 8.71 -49.42
N ALA A 257 27.48 7.76 -50.31
CA ALA A 257 26.88 6.43 -50.26
C ALA A 257 27.14 5.67 -48.93
N CYS A 258 28.28 5.90 -48.25
CA CYS A 258 28.49 5.37 -46.92
C CYS A 258 27.60 6.05 -45.89
N GLY A 259 27.38 7.37 -45.99
CA GLY A 259 26.46 8.11 -45.12
C GLY A 259 25.01 7.59 -45.23
N GLU A 260 24.57 7.25 -46.45
CA GLU A 260 23.27 6.63 -46.70
C GLU A 260 23.17 5.26 -46.01
N GLN A 261 24.20 4.42 -46.09
CA GLN A 261 24.23 3.11 -45.40
C GLN A 261 24.18 3.27 -43.88
N VAL A 262 24.85 4.29 -43.33
CA VAL A 262 24.80 4.60 -41.91
C VAL A 262 23.42 5.12 -41.50
N ALA A 263 22.81 5.97 -42.34
CA ALA A 263 21.44 6.46 -42.08
C ALA A 263 20.43 5.32 -42.02
N GLU A 264 20.48 4.38 -42.97
CA GLU A 264 19.62 3.17 -42.93
C GLU A 264 19.88 2.34 -41.68
N ALA A 265 21.14 2.17 -41.27
CA ALA A 265 21.45 1.43 -40.04
C ALA A 265 20.96 2.15 -38.79
N VAL A 266 21.00 3.49 -38.72
CA VAL A 266 20.47 4.30 -37.62
C VAL A 266 18.93 4.19 -37.54
N GLN A 267 18.24 4.22 -38.67
CA GLN A 267 16.80 4.03 -38.75
C GLN A 267 16.39 2.63 -38.25
N ASP A 268 17.12 1.58 -38.67
CA ASP A 268 16.90 0.22 -38.18
C ASP A 268 17.19 0.10 -36.68
N ALA A 269 18.31 0.70 -36.22
CA ALA A 269 18.66 0.74 -34.79
C ALA A 269 17.54 1.37 -33.95
N TYR A 270 16.99 2.49 -34.40
CA TYR A 270 15.87 3.13 -33.71
C TYR A 270 14.62 2.25 -33.71
N LYS A 271 14.13 1.85 -34.89
CA LYS A 271 12.85 1.14 -35.03
C LYS A 271 12.85 -0.22 -34.33
N ARG A 272 13.94 -0.96 -34.45
CA ARG A 272 14.01 -2.36 -34.00
C ARG A 272 14.60 -2.52 -32.61
N LEU A 273 15.54 -1.69 -32.19
CA LEU A 273 16.31 -1.89 -30.97
C LEU A 273 16.02 -0.81 -29.92
N LEU A 274 16.29 0.47 -30.22
CA LEU A 274 16.20 1.56 -29.26
C LEU A 274 14.78 1.81 -28.83
N LYS A 275 13.85 1.99 -29.78
CA LYS A 275 12.44 2.26 -29.48
C LYS A 275 11.85 1.20 -28.58
N SER A 276 11.96 -0.08 -28.94
CA SER A 276 11.42 -1.19 -28.15
C SER A 276 12.04 -1.29 -26.75
N SER A 277 13.36 -1.07 -26.66
CA SER A 277 14.08 -1.10 -25.37
C SER A 277 13.63 0.04 -24.45
N ILE A 278 13.60 1.28 -24.98
CA ILE A 278 13.23 2.47 -24.19
C ILE A 278 11.71 2.49 -23.88
N GLU A 279 10.86 2.04 -24.83
CA GLU A 279 9.43 1.87 -24.57
C GLU A 279 9.19 0.92 -23.39
N THR A 280 9.89 -0.21 -23.34
CA THR A 280 9.81 -1.16 -22.22
C THR A 280 10.27 -0.53 -20.90
N GLU A 281 11.34 0.26 -20.93
CA GLU A 281 11.84 1.01 -19.78
C GLU A 281 10.78 1.99 -19.25
N PHE A 282 10.21 2.82 -20.12
CA PHE A 282 9.17 3.78 -19.73
C PHE A 282 7.84 3.11 -19.33
N ALA A 283 7.52 1.97 -19.94
CA ALA A 283 6.38 1.17 -19.55
C ALA A 283 6.54 0.63 -18.13
N ALA A 284 7.72 0.09 -17.78
CA ALA A 284 8.02 -0.40 -16.44
C ALA A 284 8.05 0.74 -15.42
N GLN A 285 8.74 1.84 -15.72
CA GLN A 285 8.86 2.99 -14.83
C GLN A 285 7.51 3.64 -14.54
N SER A 286 6.69 3.87 -15.57
CA SER A 286 5.35 4.43 -15.39
C SER A 286 4.43 3.50 -14.60
N LYS A 287 4.54 2.18 -14.81
CA LYS A 287 3.80 1.17 -14.04
C LYS A 287 4.23 1.19 -12.57
N GLU A 288 5.53 1.24 -12.30
CA GLU A 288 6.05 1.31 -10.92
C GLU A 288 5.54 2.55 -10.18
N GLN A 289 5.57 3.72 -10.82
CA GLN A 289 5.02 4.96 -10.24
C GLN A 289 3.52 4.85 -9.96
N ALA A 290 2.76 4.26 -10.89
CA ALA A 290 1.33 4.04 -10.69
C ALA A 290 1.04 3.06 -9.55
N ASP A 291 1.84 2.01 -9.41
CA ASP A 291 1.74 1.05 -8.32
C ASP A 291 2.01 1.72 -6.96
N GLU A 292 3.09 2.49 -6.86
CA GLU A 292 3.46 3.19 -5.61
C GLU A 292 2.36 4.18 -5.18
N GLU A 293 1.80 4.93 -6.12
CA GLU A 293 0.71 5.85 -5.84
C GLU A 293 -0.56 5.12 -5.39
N ALA A 294 -0.93 4.03 -6.07
CA ALA A 294 -2.09 3.24 -5.70
C ALA A 294 -1.90 2.54 -4.34
N ILE A 295 -0.73 1.94 -4.09
CA ILE A 295 -0.41 1.30 -2.81
C ILE A 295 -0.47 2.31 -1.67
N ARG A 296 -0.01 3.54 -1.87
CA ARG A 296 -0.10 4.60 -0.86
C ARG A 296 -1.56 4.86 -0.46
N VAL A 297 -2.47 4.94 -1.42
CA VAL A 297 -3.91 5.10 -1.14
C VAL A 297 -4.47 3.88 -0.41
N PHE A 298 -4.10 2.66 -0.83
CA PHE A 298 -4.56 1.43 -0.18
C PHE A 298 -4.09 1.34 1.28
N VAL A 299 -2.86 1.74 1.55
CA VAL A 299 -2.30 1.85 2.91
C VAL A 299 -3.12 2.81 3.77
N GLN A 300 -3.46 3.99 3.24
CA GLN A 300 -4.27 4.98 3.95
C GLN A 300 -5.68 4.45 4.23
N ASN A 301 -6.31 3.82 3.24
CA ASN A 301 -7.63 3.23 3.37
C ASN A 301 -7.63 2.10 4.44
N LEU A 302 -6.65 1.21 4.38
CA LEU A 302 -6.51 0.15 5.38
C LEU A 302 -6.29 0.73 6.78
N ARG A 303 -5.42 1.74 6.92
CA ARG A 303 -5.16 2.40 8.21
C ARG A 303 -6.44 2.97 8.81
N GLN A 304 -7.27 3.62 8.00
CA GLN A 304 -8.55 4.18 8.46
C GLN A 304 -9.53 3.08 8.89
N LEU A 305 -9.60 1.96 8.16
CA LEU A 305 -10.43 0.81 8.54
C LEU A 305 -10.00 0.20 9.88
N LEU A 306 -8.69 0.00 10.05
CA LEU A 306 -8.13 -0.59 11.27
C LEU A 306 -8.29 0.33 12.49
N LEU A 307 -8.19 1.64 12.29
CA LEU A 307 -8.33 2.65 13.33
C LEU A 307 -9.75 3.19 13.48
N ALA A 308 -10.75 2.54 12.88
CA ALA A 308 -12.16 2.90 13.11
C ALA A 308 -12.54 2.73 14.58
N SER A 309 -13.43 3.60 15.05
CA SER A 309 -13.83 3.67 16.46
C SER A 309 -14.51 2.37 16.93
N PRO A 310 -14.05 1.74 18.01
CA PRO A 310 -14.67 0.55 18.56
C PRO A 310 -15.87 0.91 19.44
N LEU A 311 -16.88 0.02 19.47
CA LEU A 311 -17.95 0.09 20.47
C LEU A 311 -17.46 -0.32 21.86
N GLY A 312 -16.43 -1.13 21.93
CA GLY A 312 -15.86 -1.68 23.15
C GLY A 312 -16.51 -2.98 23.61
N GLN A 313 -16.25 -3.36 24.85
CA GLN A 313 -16.71 -4.62 25.45
C GLN A 313 -18.19 -4.54 25.82
N LYS A 314 -19.08 -4.73 24.83
CA LYS A 314 -20.53 -4.77 24.99
C LYS A 314 -21.10 -6.09 24.44
N ARG A 315 -22.32 -6.44 24.88
CA ARG A 315 -23.03 -7.59 24.33
C ARG A 315 -23.70 -7.19 23.03
N VAL A 316 -23.26 -7.81 21.93
CA VAL A 316 -23.64 -7.41 20.58
C VAL A 316 -24.41 -8.53 19.88
N MET A 317 -25.51 -8.15 19.23
CA MET A 317 -26.18 -9.00 18.25
C MET A 317 -25.62 -8.69 16.87
N GLY A 318 -25.07 -9.69 16.17
CA GLY A 318 -24.62 -9.58 14.78
C GLY A 318 -25.67 -10.11 13.82
N ILE A 319 -25.92 -9.39 12.74
CA ILE A 319 -26.84 -9.80 11.68
C ILE A 319 -26.10 -9.76 10.34
N ASP A 320 -25.98 -10.91 9.69
CA ASP A 320 -25.55 -11.04 8.32
C ASP A 320 -26.79 -11.09 7.42
N PRO A 321 -27.12 -10.00 6.67
CA PRO A 321 -28.37 -9.88 5.94
C PRO A 321 -28.43 -10.79 4.71
N GLY A 322 -29.61 -11.30 4.39
CA GLY A 322 -29.81 -12.07 3.18
C GLY A 322 -31.28 -12.25 2.81
N PHE A 323 -31.60 -12.18 1.52
CA PHE A 323 -32.99 -12.36 1.03
C PHE A 323 -33.40 -13.83 1.00
N ARG A 324 -32.67 -14.68 0.23
CA ARG A 324 -33.06 -16.08 -0.02
C ARG A 324 -32.76 -17.01 1.17
N THR A 325 -31.59 -16.87 1.76
CA THR A 325 -31.13 -17.72 2.85
C THR A 325 -31.59 -17.23 4.22
N GLY A 326 -32.30 -16.11 4.29
CA GLY A 326 -32.65 -15.40 5.51
C GLY A 326 -31.45 -14.65 6.09
N CYS A 327 -31.73 -13.83 7.13
CA CYS A 327 -30.68 -13.14 7.88
C CYS A 327 -30.14 -14.08 8.96
N LYS A 328 -28.81 -14.19 9.04
CA LYS A 328 -28.12 -14.96 10.10
C LYS A 328 -27.93 -14.05 11.31
N VAL A 329 -28.44 -14.47 12.46
CA VAL A 329 -28.36 -13.72 13.70
C VAL A 329 -27.46 -14.46 14.67
N VAL A 330 -26.55 -13.74 15.32
CA VAL A 330 -25.71 -14.25 16.40
C VAL A 330 -25.78 -13.33 17.61
N CYS A 331 -25.69 -13.88 18.80
CA CYS A 331 -25.58 -13.14 20.05
C CYS A 331 -24.22 -13.37 20.66
N LEU A 332 -23.46 -12.30 20.93
CA LEU A 332 -22.14 -12.36 21.55
C LEU A 332 -22.15 -11.76 22.95
N ASP A 333 -21.31 -12.32 23.82
CA ASP A 333 -21.01 -11.69 25.13
C ASP A 333 -20.05 -10.51 24.97
N ALA A 334 -19.73 -9.83 26.07
CA ALA A 334 -18.81 -8.70 26.10
C ALA A 334 -17.35 -9.05 25.72
N GLN A 335 -16.98 -10.30 25.69
CA GLN A 335 -15.69 -10.82 25.25
C GLN A 335 -15.70 -11.26 23.78
N GLY A 336 -16.85 -11.23 23.12
CA GLY A 336 -17.03 -11.65 21.73
C GLY A 336 -17.19 -13.16 21.57
N ASN A 337 -17.53 -13.90 22.63
CA ASN A 337 -17.86 -15.33 22.55
C ASN A 337 -19.30 -15.50 22.05
N LEU A 338 -19.51 -16.53 21.21
CA LEU A 338 -20.83 -16.84 20.68
C LEU A 338 -21.70 -17.50 21.77
N LEU A 339 -22.82 -16.87 22.10
CA LEU A 339 -23.81 -17.37 23.04
C LEU A 339 -24.96 -18.10 22.35
N HIS A 340 -25.40 -17.60 21.20
CA HIS A 340 -26.54 -18.14 20.46
C HIS A 340 -26.47 -17.76 18.98
N ASN A 341 -27.08 -18.56 18.12
CA ASN A 341 -27.28 -18.24 16.71
C ASN A 341 -28.68 -18.69 16.25
N GLU A 342 -29.27 -17.94 15.31
CA GLU A 342 -30.58 -18.24 14.76
C GLU A 342 -30.72 -17.62 13.35
N ASN A 343 -31.69 -18.18 12.57
CA ASN A 343 -32.07 -17.60 11.29
C ASN A 343 -33.41 -16.90 11.39
N ILE A 344 -33.53 -15.71 10.80
CA ILE A 344 -34.77 -14.97 10.67
C ILE A 344 -35.05 -14.62 9.21
N TYR A 345 -36.33 -14.47 8.86
CA TYR A 345 -36.78 -14.25 7.48
C TYR A 345 -37.70 -13.02 7.38
N PRO A 346 -37.21 -11.80 7.67
CA PRO A 346 -38.03 -10.61 7.63
C PRO A 346 -38.38 -10.13 6.23
N HIS A 347 -37.65 -10.56 5.21
CA HIS A 347 -37.70 -10.05 3.82
C HIS A 347 -38.32 -11.06 2.83
N ALA A 348 -38.59 -10.58 1.59
CA ALA A 348 -38.98 -11.40 0.46
C ALA A 348 -37.94 -12.54 0.21
N PRO A 349 -38.35 -13.71 -0.27
CA PRO A 349 -39.72 -14.14 -0.60
C PRO A 349 -40.53 -14.69 0.58
N VAL A 350 -39.95 -14.83 1.77
CA VAL A 350 -40.56 -15.56 2.90
C VAL A 350 -41.48 -14.68 3.77
N TYR A 351 -41.11 -13.41 4.01
CA TYR A 351 -41.90 -12.42 4.79
C TYR A 351 -42.44 -12.88 6.16
N LYS A 352 -41.61 -13.51 6.98
CA LYS A 352 -41.97 -13.89 8.36
C LYS A 352 -41.63 -12.78 9.36
N THR A 353 -42.10 -11.57 9.11
CA THR A 353 -41.70 -10.35 9.85
C THR A 353 -42.07 -10.45 11.32
N THR A 354 -43.31 -10.87 11.68
CA THR A 354 -43.78 -10.97 13.07
C THR A 354 -42.97 -12.02 13.87
N GLU A 355 -42.68 -13.17 13.24
CA GLU A 355 -41.85 -14.19 13.85
C GLU A 355 -40.42 -13.67 14.08
N ALA A 356 -39.84 -12.95 13.11
CA ALA A 356 -38.50 -12.36 13.20
C ALA A 356 -38.41 -11.35 14.34
N VAL A 357 -39.40 -10.45 14.49
CA VAL A 357 -39.47 -9.49 15.61
C VAL A 357 -39.54 -10.19 16.95
N SER A 358 -40.41 -11.20 17.08
CA SER A 358 -40.54 -11.97 18.34
C SER A 358 -39.21 -12.68 18.71
N LYS A 359 -38.50 -13.26 17.73
CA LYS A 359 -37.24 -13.90 17.96
C LYS A 359 -36.16 -12.91 18.41
N ILE A 360 -36.02 -11.77 17.70
CA ILE A 360 -35.09 -10.71 18.06
C ILE A 360 -35.32 -10.20 19.45
N GLN A 361 -36.60 -9.88 19.81
CA GLN A 361 -36.95 -9.39 21.15
C GLN A 361 -36.56 -10.40 22.23
N LYS A 362 -36.86 -11.69 22.04
CA LYS A 362 -36.46 -12.75 22.98
C LYS A 362 -34.96 -12.86 23.13
N MET A 363 -34.20 -12.77 22.04
CA MET A 363 -32.74 -12.80 22.10
C MET A 363 -32.16 -11.58 22.81
N ILE A 364 -32.69 -10.38 22.56
CA ILE A 364 -32.29 -9.15 23.25
C ILE A 364 -32.46 -9.31 24.77
N GLU A 365 -33.63 -9.80 25.23
CA GLU A 365 -33.92 -10.00 26.65
C GLU A 365 -33.08 -11.13 27.28
N ALA A 366 -32.99 -12.29 26.59
CA ALA A 366 -32.30 -13.47 27.13
C ALA A 366 -30.77 -13.27 27.26
N TYR A 367 -30.15 -12.57 26.29
CA TYR A 367 -28.71 -12.37 26.25
C TYR A 367 -28.29 -10.96 26.65
N HIS A 368 -29.22 -10.11 27.08
CA HIS A 368 -28.97 -8.73 27.50
C HIS A 368 -28.18 -7.93 26.45
N ILE A 369 -28.62 -7.97 25.20
CA ILE A 369 -27.99 -7.30 24.08
C ILE A 369 -28.06 -5.78 24.25
N GLU A 370 -26.94 -5.11 24.03
CA GLU A 370 -26.79 -3.65 24.17
C GLU A 370 -26.71 -2.92 22.82
N ALA A 371 -26.33 -3.62 21.75
CA ALA A 371 -26.24 -3.06 20.39
C ALA A 371 -26.45 -4.14 19.33
N ILE A 372 -26.88 -3.71 18.13
CA ILE A 372 -27.03 -4.58 16.96
C ILE A 372 -26.07 -4.12 15.87
N ALA A 373 -25.28 -5.05 15.33
CA ALA A 373 -24.43 -4.88 14.16
C ALA A 373 -25.08 -5.51 12.93
N VAL A 374 -25.28 -4.76 11.87
CA VAL A 374 -25.82 -5.23 10.58
C VAL A 374 -24.72 -5.13 9.52
N GLY A 375 -24.42 -6.22 8.82
CA GLY A 375 -23.48 -6.21 7.71
C GLY A 375 -23.97 -5.31 6.57
N ASN A 376 -23.05 -4.61 5.88
CA ASN A 376 -23.38 -3.66 4.81
C ASN A 376 -23.53 -4.30 3.41
N GLY A 377 -23.72 -5.61 3.32
CA GLY A 377 -23.92 -6.32 2.06
C GLY A 377 -25.37 -6.35 1.56
N THR A 378 -25.70 -7.44 0.87
CA THR A 378 -27.03 -7.64 0.28
C THR A 378 -28.11 -7.63 1.36
N ALA A 379 -29.23 -6.92 1.12
CA ALA A 379 -30.37 -6.73 2.06
C ALA A 379 -30.01 -5.96 3.36
N SER A 380 -28.89 -5.27 3.42
CA SER A 380 -28.47 -4.51 4.61
C SER A 380 -29.47 -3.43 4.98
N ARG A 381 -29.91 -2.64 4.00
CA ARG A 381 -30.82 -1.51 4.22
C ARG A 381 -32.20 -1.96 4.67
N GLU A 382 -32.73 -2.96 3.98
CA GLU A 382 -34.03 -3.53 4.33
C GLU A 382 -34.00 -4.11 5.73
N THR A 383 -32.87 -4.68 6.15
CA THR A 383 -32.67 -5.20 7.50
C THR A 383 -32.52 -4.06 8.52
N GLU A 384 -31.78 -3.01 8.20
CA GLU A 384 -31.67 -1.82 9.05
C GLU A 384 -33.02 -1.11 9.23
N GLU A 385 -33.76 -0.87 8.13
CA GLU A 385 -35.10 -0.29 8.17
C GLU A 385 -36.08 -1.17 8.97
N PHE A 386 -36.03 -2.48 8.72
CA PHE A 386 -36.85 -3.43 9.50
C PHE A 386 -36.59 -3.29 11.00
N LEU A 387 -35.34 -3.23 11.44
CA LEU A 387 -34.98 -3.10 12.86
C LEU A 387 -35.36 -1.73 13.43
N LYS A 388 -35.15 -0.63 12.72
CA LYS A 388 -35.48 0.74 13.16
C LYS A 388 -36.99 0.99 13.28
N HIS A 389 -37.81 0.28 12.52
CA HIS A 389 -39.29 0.39 12.62
C HIS A 389 -39.85 -0.41 13.78
N GLN A 390 -39.06 -1.22 14.48
CA GLN A 390 -39.52 -1.97 15.62
C GLN A 390 -39.29 -1.18 16.92
N THR A 391 -40.29 -1.23 17.80
CA THR A 391 -40.15 -0.71 19.16
C THR A 391 -39.77 -1.85 20.08
N PHE A 392 -38.47 -1.99 20.34
CA PHE A 392 -38.00 -2.94 21.34
C PHE A 392 -38.25 -2.41 22.75
N ARG A 393 -38.41 -3.31 23.73
CA ARG A 393 -38.62 -2.94 25.14
C ARG A 393 -37.43 -2.18 25.76
N GLN A 394 -36.26 -2.34 25.17
CA GLN A 394 -35.03 -1.64 25.54
C GLN A 394 -34.60 -0.75 24.38
N GLU A 395 -34.01 0.39 24.68
CA GLU A 395 -33.39 1.23 23.65
C GLU A 395 -32.11 0.56 23.13
N ILE A 396 -32.15 0.08 21.90
CA ILE A 396 -31.05 -0.63 21.24
C ILE A 396 -30.58 0.18 20.05
N GLN A 397 -29.30 0.45 20.01
CA GLN A 397 -28.66 1.12 18.88
C GLN A 397 -28.31 0.10 17.78
N VAL A 398 -28.63 0.45 16.53
CA VAL A 398 -28.34 -0.36 15.34
C VAL A 398 -27.21 0.32 14.55
N PHE A 399 -26.16 -0.44 14.26
CA PHE A 399 -24.99 0.01 13.51
C PHE A 399 -24.82 -0.80 12.23
N VAL A 400 -24.55 -0.12 11.12
CA VAL A 400 -24.13 -0.77 9.89
C VAL A 400 -22.61 -0.95 9.91
N VAL A 401 -22.15 -2.16 9.66
CA VAL A 401 -20.75 -2.57 9.78
C VAL A 401 -20.24 -3.10 8.44
N SER A 402 -19.06 -2.69 8.02
CA SER A 402 -18.42 -3.23 6.80
C SER A 402 -18.19 -4.74 6.93
N GLU A 403 -18.66 -5.50 5.94
CA GLU A 403 -18.44 -6.95 5.85
C GLU A 403 -17.27 -7.34 4.95
N GLN A 404 -16.49 -6.35 4.44
CA GLN A 404 -15.33 -6.62 3.57
C GLN A 404 -14.39 -7.65 4.18
N GLY A 405 -14.09 -8.71 3.44
CA GLY A 405 -13.26 -9.82 3.91
C GLY A 405 -13.91 -10.75 4.96
N ALA A 406 -15.17 -10.55 5.38
CA ALA A 406 -15.85 -11.44 6.33
C ALA A 406 -16.03 -12.86 5.77
N SER A 407 -16.29 -12.98 4.46
CA SER A 407 -16.37 -14.27 3.77
C SER A 407 -15.02 -15.00 3.75
N ILE A 408 -13.91 -14.26 3.64
CA ILE A 408 -12.55 -14.83 3.68
C ILE A 408 -12.22 -15.33 5.09
N TYR A 409 -12.52 -14.50 6.11
CA TYR A 409 -12.38 -14.94 7.50
C TYR A 409 -13.20 -16.20 7.77
N SER A 410 -14.49 -16.23 7.41
CA SER A 410 -15.39 -17.36 7.72
C SER A 410 -14.93 -18.69 7.11
N ALA A 411 -14.26 -18.65 5.95
CA ALA A 411 -13.66 -19.80 5.28
C ALA A 411 -12.23 -20.12 5.76
N SER A 412 -11.60 -19.25 6.55
CA SER A 412 -10.21 -19.39 6.99
C SER A 412 -10.01 -20.53 7.99
N LYS A 413 -8.75 -20.97 8.15
CA LYS A 413 -8.38 -21.91 9.21
C LYS A 413 -8.66 -21.32 10.59
N ILE A 414 -8.38 -20.03 10.78
CA ILE A 414 -8.59 -19.32 12.04
C ILE A 414 -10.05 -19.41 12.48
N ALA A 415 -10.99 -19.14 11.59
CA ALA A 415 -12.41 -19.21 11.91
C ALA A 415 -12.88 -20.66 12.17
N ARG A 416 -12.29 -21.65 11.49
CA ARG A 416 -12.57 -23.06 11.77
C ARG A 416 -12.05 -23.50 13.15
N ASP A 417 -10.88 -23.03 13.53
CA ASP A 417 -10.30 -23.34 14.83
C ASP A 417 -11.05 -22.63 15.98
N GLU A 418 -11.54 -21.39 15.76
CA GLU A 418 -12.37 -20.64 16.73
C GLU A 418 -13.79 -21.22 16.87
N PHE A 419 -14.37 -21.68 15.76
CA PHE A 419 -15.77 -22.15 15.69
C PHE A 419 -15.89 -23.45 14.87
N PRO A 420 -15.36 -24.59 15.36
CA PRO A 420 -15.31 -25.83 14.60
C PRO A 420 -16.70 -26.40 14.28
N GLU A 421 -17.68 -26.19 15.17
CA GLU A 421 -19.04 -26.77 15.06
C GLU A 421 -20.01 -25.91 14.24
N TYR A 422 -19.59 -24.70 13.81
CA TYR A 422 -20.45 -23.76 13.10
C TYR A 422 -20.07 -23.62 11.65
N ASP A 423 -21.04 -23.33 10.78
CA ASP A 423 -20.82 -23.15 9.36
C ASP A 423 -20.25 -21.73 9.02
N VAL A 424 -19.91 -21.54 7.77
CA VAL A 424 -19.31 -20.30 7.27
C VAL A 424 -20.23 -19.08 7.45
N THR A 425 -21.56 -19.27 7.46
CA THR A 425 -22.50 -18.16 7.56
C THR A 425 -22.57 -17.63 9.00
N VAL A 426 -22.57 -18.53 9.99
CA VAL A 426 -22.51 -18.17 11.42
C VAL A 426 -21.19 -17.49 11.73
N ARG A 427 -20.05 -18.03 11.24
CA ARG A 427 -18.73 -17.40 11.41
C ARG A 427 -18.69 -16.00 10.81
N GLY A 428 -19.33 -15.79 9.64
CA GLY A 428 -19.47 -14.47 9.02
C GLY A 428 -20.22 -13.48 9.91
N ALA A 429 -21.38 -13.88 10.44
CA ALA A 429 -22.16 -13.04 11.34
C ALA A 429 -21.42 -12.71 12.64
N VAL A 430 -20.66 -13.67 13.21
CA VAL A 430 -19.78 -13.41 14.36
C VAL A 430 -18.71 -12.37 14.03
N SER A 431 -18.09 -12.46 12.87
CA SER A 431 -17.09 -11.47 12.44
C SER A 431 -17.70 -10.07 12.31
N ILE A 432 -18.89 -9.94 11.74
CA ILE A 432 -19.63 -8.66 11.66
C ILE A 432 -19.85 -8.06 13.07
N ALA A 433 -20.33 -8.85 14.02
CA ALA A 433 -20.54 -8.40 15.39
C ALA A 433 -19.24 -7.97 16.08
N ARG A 434 -18.16 -8.78 15.95
CA ARG A 434 -16.86 -8.48 16.55
C ARG A 434 -16.20 -7.24 15.95
N ARG A 435 -16.44 -6.94 14.67
CA ARG A 435 -15.96 -5.69 14.05
C ARG A 435 -16.59 -4.46 14.65
N LEU A 436 -17.85 -4.53 15.10
CA LEU A 436 -18.43 -3.44 15.85
C LEU A 436 -17.77 -3.28 17.22
N MET A 437 -17.46 -4.39 17.88
CA MET A 437 -16.78 -4.38 19.18
C MET A 437 -15.37 -3.82 19.10
N ASP A 438 -14.55 -4.35 18.19
CA ASP A 438 -13.18 -3.86 17.90
C ASP A 438 -12.78 -4.22 16.46
N PRO A 439 -12.82 -3.25 15.52
CA PRO A 439 -12.43 -3.45 14.12
C PRO A 439 -11.01 -3.98 13.97
N LEU A 440 -10.04 -3.40 14.71
CA LEU A 440 -8.63 -3.78 14.65
C LEU A 440 -8.44 -5.24 15.05
N ALA A 441 -8.98 -5.63 16.21
CA ALA A 441 -8.82 -6.98 16.77
C ALA A 441 -9.38 -8.06 15.84
N GLU A 442 -10.42 -7.77 15.07
CA GLU A 442 -11.03 -8.71 14.15
C GLU A 442 -10.36 -8.71 12.77
N LEU A 443 -10.05 -7.52 12.20
CA LEU A 443 -9.48 -7.40 10.87
C LEU A 443 -8.06 -7.97 10.76
N VAL A 444 -7.27 -7.96 11.83
CA VAL A 444 -5.92 -8.57 11.84
C VAL A 444 -5.92 -10.08 11.64
N LYS A 445 -7.06 -10.75 11.77
CA LYS A 445 -7.21 -12.19 11.50
C LYS A 445 -7.27 -12.52 10.00
N ILE A 446 -7.45 -11.50 9.15
CA ILE A 446 -7.56 -11.62 7.70
C ILE A 446 -6.24 -11.15 7.09
N ASP A 447 -5.77 -11.85 6.04
CA ASP A 447 -4.66 -11.33 5.24
C ASP A 447 -5.03 -9.92 4.74
N PRO A 448 -4.22 -8.87 5.03
CA PRO A 448 -4.54 -7.51 4.63
C PRO A 448 -4.82 -7.35 3.13
N LYS A 449 -4.19 -8.16 2.27
CA LYS A 449 -4.48 -8.21 0.83
C LYS A 449 -5.90 -8.68 0.49
N SER A 450 -6.57 -9.35 1.41
CA SER A 450 -7.93 -9.84 1.24
C SER A 450 -8.98 -8.84 1.73
N ILE A 451 -8.57 -7.74 2.36
CA ILE A 451 -9.43 -6.62 2.69
C ILE A 451 -9.54 -5.73 1.45
N GLY A 452 -10.76 -5.42 1.00
CA GLY A 452 -10.99 -4.56 -0.15
C GLY A 452 -10.66 -3.10 0.18
N VAL A 453 -9.47 -2.65 -0.14
CA VAL A 453 -8.99 -1.29 0.16
C VAL A 453 -8.84 -0.41 -1.07
N GLY A 454 -9.10 -0.95 -2.28
CA GLY A 454 -9.03 -0.17 -3.51
C GLY A 454 -9.39 -0.95 -4.78
N GLN A 455 -9.79 -0.21 -5.81
CA GLN A 455 -10.33 -0.76 -7.06
C GLN A 455 -9.30 -1.55 -7.89
N TYR A 456 -8.01 -1.16 -7.84
CA TYR A 456 -6.92 -1.75 -8.62
C TYR A 456 -5.95 -2.57 -7.77
N GLN A 457 -6.39 -3.05 -6.62
CA GLN A 457 -5.56 -3.76 -5.65
C GLN A 457 -4.87 -5.01 -6.23
N HIS A 458 -5.51 -5.70 -7.19
CA HIS A 458 -4.96 -6.89 -7.82
C HIS A 458 -4.02 -6.59 -9.01
N ASP A 459 -3.94 -5.34 -9.46
CA ASP A 459 -3.16 -4.93 -10.64
C ASP A 459 -1.78 -4.34 -10.30
N VAL A 460 -1.57 -3.96 -9.04
CA VAL A 460 -0.29 -3.46 -8.56
C VAL A 460 0.68 -4.60 -8.22
N ASP A 461 1.96 -4.27 -8.02
CA ASP A 461 2.95 -5.22 -7.54
C ASP A 461 2.51 -5.84 -6.20
N GLN A 462 2.24 -7.14 -6.23
CA GLN A 462 1.68 -7.88 -5.09
C GLN A 462 2.67 -8.04 -3.94
N THR A 463 3.97 -8.00 -4.20
CA THR A 463 5.02 -8.09 -3.18
C THR A 463 5.14 -6.77 -2.43
N LYS A 464 5.23 -5.66 -3.17
CA LYS A 464 5.24 -4.31 -2.61
C LYS A 464 3.95 -4.04 -1.82
N LEU A 465 2.79 -4.41 -2.39
CA LEU A 465 1.49 -4.28 -1.73
C LEU A 465 1.47 -5.02 -0.39
N LYS A 466 1.82 -6.31 -0.38
CA LYS A 466 1.84 -7.10 0.85
C LYS A 466 2.72 -6.48 1.91
N LYS A 467 3.96 -6.14 1.58
CA LYS A 467 4.91 -5.49 2.51
C LYS A 467 4.32 -4.23 3.12
N SER A 468 3.74 -3.35 2.30
CA SER A 468 3.18 -2.07 2.74
C SER A 468 1.94 -2.25 3.62
N LEU A 469 1.06 -3.20 3.30
CA LEU A 469 -0.13 -3.47 4.11
C LEU A 469 0.22 -4.15 5.44
N ASP A 470 1.17 -5.09 5.47
CA ASP A 470 1.63 -5.73 6.70
C ASP A 470 2.26 -4.71 7.67
N LEU A 471 3.09 -3.80 7.16
CA LEU A 471 3.65 -2.68 7.94
C LEU A 471 2.56 -1.75 8.50
N THR A 472 1.50 -1.52 7.71
CA THR A 472 0.37 -0.70 8.16
C THR A 472 -0.37 -1.36 9.32
N VAL A 473 -0.61 -2.67 9.26
CA VAL A 473 -1.22 -3.42 10.37
C VAL A 473 -0.34 -3.34 11.61
N GLU A 474 0.96 -3.60 11.48
CA GLU A 474 1.92 -3.51 12.57
C GLU A 474 1.91 -2.12 13.21
N SER A 475 1.97 -1.05 12.41
CA SER A 475 1.89 0.33 12.88
C SER A 475 0.60 0.60 13.64
N CYS A 476 -0.57 0.20 13.11
CA CYS A 476 -1.85 0.42 13.76
C CYS A 476 -1.98 -0.32 15.09
N VAL A 477 -1.55 -1.58 15.15
CA VAL A 477 -1.61 -2.39 16.39
C VAL A 477 -0.72 -1.79 17.48
N ASN A 478 0.50 -1.37 17.13
CA ASN A 478 1.42 -0.76 18.11
C ASN A 478 0.99 0.66 18.51
N LEU A 479 0.34 1.43 17.61
CA LEU A 479 -0.21 2.75 17.94
C LEU A 479 -1.33 2.64 18.99
N VAL A 480 -2.26 1.72 18.81
CA VAL A 480 -3.41 1.51 19.71
C VAL A 480 -2.94 0.89 21.03
N GLY A 481 -1.99 -0.04 20.97
CA GLY A 481 -1.59 -0.90 22.08
C GLY A 481 -2.63 -1.99 22.34
N VAL A 482 -2.22 -3.05 23.01
CA VAL A 482 -3.01 -4.28 23.10
C VAL A 482 -3.14 -4.74 24.55
N ASN A 483 -4.36 -5.12 24.94
CA ASN A 483 -4.60 -5.72 26.27
C ASN A 483 -4.02 -7.15 26.28
N LEU A 484 -3.00 -7.36 27.11
CA LEU A 484 -2.26 -8.61 27.22
C LEU A 484 -3.15 -9.79 27.62
N ASN A 485 -4.18 -9.53 28.41
CA ASN A 485 -5.04 -10.57 28.96
C ASN A 485 -6.19 -10.99 28.03
N THR A 486 -6.57 -10.16 27.05
CA THR A 486 -7.69 -10.45 26.14
C THR A 486 -7.29 -10.67 24.70
N ALA A 487 -6.09 -10.22 24.31
CA ALA A 487 -5.63 -10.29 22.92
C ALA A 487 -5.52 -11.73 22.40
N SER A 488 -5.89 -11.92 21.12
CA SER A 488 -5.64 -13.16 20.40
C SER A 488 -4.14 -13.31 20.05
N SER A 489 -3.70 -14.54 19.79
CA SER A 489 -2.33 -14.77 19.31
C SER A 489 -2.05 -14.03 17.99
N HIS A 490 -3.07 -13.90 17.12
CA HIS A 490 -2.95 -13.16 15.85
C HIS A 490 -2.68 -11.68 16.07
N LEU A 491 -3.41 -11.04 17.00
CA LEU A 491 -3.20 -9.63 17.33
C LEU A 491 -1.82 -9.43 17.97
N LEU A 492 -1.42 -10.31 18.88
CA LEU A 492 -0.11 -10.27 19.54
C LEU A 492 1.06 -10.43 18.56
N THR A 493 0.88 -11.14 17.45
CA THR A 493 1.92 -11.34 16.44
C THR A 493 2.39 -10.01 15.80
N TYR A 494 1.52 -9.00 15.75
CA TYR A 494 1.84 -7.68 15.21
C TYR A 494 2.45 -6.72 16.25
N ILE A 495 2.57 -7.14 17.50
CA ILE A 495 3.27 -6.34 18.51
C ILE A 495 4.77 -6.39 18.24
N SER A 496 5.41 -5.22 18.30
CA SER A 496 6.85 -5.06 18.16
C SER A 496 7.63 -6.10 18.99
N GLY A 497 8.56 -6.78 18.36
CA GLY A 497 9.39 -7.83 19.00
C GLY A 497 8.70 -9.15 19.28
N LEU A 498 7.40 -9.31 18.98
CA LEU A 498 6.67 -10.57 19.12
C LEU A 498 6.46 -11.20 17.74
N GLY A 499 6.98 -12.38 17.53
CA GLY A 499 6.63 -13.18 16.36
C GLY A 499 5.50 -14.18 16.69
N PRO A 500 5.00 -14.94 15.71
CA PRO A 500 3.90 -15.90 15.91
C PRO A 500 4.12 -16.88 17.06
N GLN A 501 5.36 -17.35 17.24
CA GLN A 501 5.70 -18.30 18.30
C GLN A 501 5.60 -17.69 19.69
N LEU A 502 6.14 -16.47 19.89
CA LEU A 502 6.04 -15.78 21.18
C LEU A 502 4.61 -15.37 21.50
N ALA A 503 3.84 -14.92 20.50
CA ALA A 503 2.43 -14.60 20.63
C ALA A 503 1.64 -15.83 21.13
N GLN A 504 1.87 -16.98 20.54
CA GLN A 504 1.25 -18.24 20.97
C GLN A 504 1.69 -18.65 22.38
N ASN A 505 2.97 -18.50 22.71
CA ASN A 505 3.49 -18.81 24.06
C ASN A 505 2.86 -17.92 25.13
N ILE A 506 2.61 -16.63 24.84
CA ILE A 506 1.90 -15.72 25.73
C ILE A 506 0.47 -16.21 26.00
N VAL A 507 -0.26 -16.62 24.95
CA VAL A 507 -1.62 -17.14 25.08
C VAL A 507 -1.64 -18.42 25.91
N ASN A 508 -0.73 -19.34 25.65
CA ASN A 508 -0.61 -20.59 26.40
C ASN A 508 -0.28 -20.34 27.87
N TYR A 509 0.70 -19.44 28.12
CA TYR A 509 1.11 -19.08 29.47
C TYR A 509 -0.05 -18.55 30.31
N ARG A 510 -0.87 -17.63 29.73
CA ARG A 510 -2.03 -17.08 30.47
C ARG A 510 -3.14 -18.13 30.67
N ALA A 511 -3.30 -19.08 29.76
CA ALA A 511 -4.24 -20.20 29.92
C ALA A 511 -3.84 -21.14 31.08
N GLU A 512 -2.54 -21.35 31.27
CA GLU A 512 -2.01 -22.24 32.30
C GLU A 512 -1.85 -21.54 33.66
N ASN A 513 -1.44 -20.28 33.69
CA ASN A 513 -1.04 -19.54 34.90
C ASN A 513 -2.03 -18.44 35.30
N GLY A 514 -3.11 -18.24 34.55
CA GLY A 514 -4.06 -17.16 34.76
C GLY A 514 -3.60 -15.83 34.16
N ALA A 515 -4.38 -14.78 34.40
CA ALA A 515 -4.17 -13.44 33.86
C ALA A 515 -2.84 -12.81 34.36
N PHE A 516 -2.16 -12.12 33.47
CA PHE A 516 -1.01 -11.29 33.85
C PHE A 516 -1.42 -10.15 34.76
N THR A 517 -0.69 -9.94 35.86
CA THR A 517 -0.88 -8.86 36.82
C THR A 517 0.23 -7.81 36.76
N SER A 518 1.31 -8.08 36.00
CA SER A 518 2.39 -7.14 35.71
C SER A 518 3.09 -7.47 34.40
N ARG A 519 3.65 -6.47 33.74
CA ARG A 519 4.49 -6.64 32.53
C ARG A 519 5.73 -7.49 32.80
N LYS A 520 6.30 -7.44 34.01
CA LYS A 520 7.47 -8.26 34.40
C LYS A 520 7.21 -9.76 34.28
N GLN A 521 5.95 -10.20 34.41
CA GLN A 521 5.61 -11.61 34.25
C GLN A 521 5.83 -12.14 32.82
N LEU A 522 5.89 -11.26 31.81
CA LEU A 522 6.25 -11.66 30.44
C LEU A 522 7.61 -12.35 30.37
N MET A 523 8.56 -11.99 31.23
CA MET A 523 9.88 -12.64 31.31
C MET A 523 9.81 -14.14 31.72
N LYS A 524 8.66 -14.60 32.22
CA LYS A 524 8.41 -16.01 32.56
C LYS A 524 7.85 -16.80 31.40
N VAL A 525 7.43 -16.13 30.31
CA VAL A 525 6.91 -16.78 29.12
C VAL A 525 8.04 -17.52 28.39
N PRO A 526 7.86 -18.77 27.98
CA PRO A 526 8.89 -19.52 27.26
C PRO A 526 9.39 -18.77 26.03
N ARG A 527 10.70 -18.71 25.84
CA ARG A 527 11.43 -17.98 24.77
C ARG A 527 11.33 -16.45 24.81
N MET A 528 10.79 -15.85 25.84
CA MET A 528 10.81 -14.42 26.02
C MET A 528 12.20 -13.99 26.51
N GLY A 529 13.02 -13.45 25.62
CA GLY A 529 14.32 -12.87 25.93
C GLY A 529 14.22 -11.39 26.32
N ALA A 530 15.30 -10.86 26.91
CA ALA A 530 15.37 -9.45 27.33
C ALA A 530 15.06 -8.50 26.17
N LYS A 531 15.58 -8.76 24.97
CA LYS A 531 15.35 -7.93 23.78
C LYS A 531 13.92 -7.93 23.30
N ALA A 532 13.26 -9.11 23.28
CA ALA A 532 11.84 -9.20 22.92
C ALA A 532 10.97 -8.48 23.94
N PHE A 533 11.28 -8.62 25.23
CA PHE A 533 10.60 -7.90 26.31
C PHE A 533 10.76 -6.38 26.15
N GLU A 534 11.98 -5.89 25.93
CA GLU A 534 12.25 -4.47 25.69
C GLU A 534 11.37 -3.93 24.56
N GLN A 535 11.29 -4.64 23.43
CA GLN A 535 10.56 -4.15 22.29
C GLN A 535 9.04 -4.20 22.44
N CYS A 536 8.50 -5.20 23.16
CA CYS A 536 7.04 -5.41 23.24
C CYS A 536 6.38 -4.72 24.46
N ALA A 537 7.09 -4.57 25.57
CA ALA A 537 6.49 -4.25 26.86
C ALA A 537 5.72 -2.92 26.84
N GLY A 538 6.21 -1.91 26.13
CA GLY A 538 5.55 -0.59 26.05
C GLY A 538 4.24 -0.61 25.26
N PHE A 539 3.99 -1.61 24.42
CA PHE A 539 2.79 -1.74 23.60
C PHE A 539 1.71 -2.65 24.21
N LEU A 540 2.05 -3.36 25.29
CA LEU A 540 1.13 -4.28 25.98
C LEU A 540 0.53 -3.59 27.20
N ARG A 541 -0.78 -3.69 27.40
CA ARG A 541 -1.55 -3.06 28.47
C ARG A 541 -2.12 -4.11 29.40
N ILE A 542 -2.12 -3.79 30.71
CA ILE A 542 -2.77 -4.60 31.74
C ILE A 542 -3.68 -3.68 32.57
N PRO A 543 -4.98 -3.57 32.25
CA PRO A 543 -5.89 -2.59 32.88
C PRO A 543 -5.97 -2.70 34.39
N GLN A 544 -5.85 -3.90 34.96
CA GLN A 544 -5.93 -4.18 36.40
C GLN A 544 -4.55 -4.58 36.99
N ALA A 545 -3.49 -4.00 36.47
CA ALA A 545 -2.13 -4.28 36.96
C ALA A 545 -1.91 -3.75 38.37
N LYS A 546 -0.99 -4.42 39.11
CA LYS A 546 -0.50 -3.95 40.40
C LYS A 546 0.20 -2.60 40.30
N ASN A 547 0.99 -2.39 39.22
CA ASN A 547 1.61 -1.08 38.92
C ASN A 547 0.71 -0.38 37.89
N PRO A 548 0.17 0.82 38.22
CA PRO A 548 -0.71 1.56 37.28
C PRO A 548 -0.03 1.88 35.94
N LEU A 549 1.30 1.98 35.92
CA LEU A 549 2.07 2.22 34.68
C LEU A 549 1.98 1.07 33.67
N ASP A 550 1.68 -0.16 34.11
CA ASP A 550 1.48 -1.29 33.21
C ASP A 550 0.22 -1.17 32.34
N ASN A 551 -0.67 -0.21 32.65
CA ASN A 551 -1.82 0.16 31.81
C ASN A 551 -1.57 1.40 30.94
N THR A 552 -0.34 1.86 30.83
CA THR A 552 0.03 3.07 30.07
C THR A 552 0.93 2.73 28.89
N ALA A 553 1.22 3.69 27.99
CA ALA A 553 2.26 3.53 26.98
C ALA A 553 3.66 3.88 27.49
N VAL A 554 3.82 4.21 28.75
CA VAL A 554 5.14 4.45 29.34
C VAL A 554 5.94 3.15 29.28
N HIS A 555 7.16 3.23 28.75
CA HIS A 555 8.05 2.08 28.68
C HIS A 555 8.60 1.72 30.07
N PRO A 556 8.75 0.41 30.40
CA PRO A 556 9.29 0.00 31.70
C PRO A 556 10.65 0.63 32.08
N GLU A 557 11.51 0.94 31.11
CA GLU A 557 12.77 1.64 31.31
C GLU A 557 12.59 3.03 31.93
N SER A 558 11.45 3.67 31.69
CA SER A 558 11.12 5.02 32.18
C SER A 558 10.31 5.03 33.47
N TYR A 559 9.99 3.87 34.07
CA TYR A 559 9.19 3.82 35.30
C TYR A 559 9.88 4.56 36.47
N CYS A 560 11.20 4.40 36.61
CA CYS A 560 11.95 5.09 37.64
C CYS A 560 11.80 6.62 37.57
N ILE A 561 11.63 7.20 36.40
CA ILE A 561 11.43 8.63 36.18
C ILE A 561 10.06 9.05 36.74
N VAL A 562 9.00 8.29 36.42
CA VAL A 562 7.66 8.59 36.92
C VAL A 562 7.55 8.38 38.42
N GLU A 563 8.22 7.36 38.96
CA GLU A 563 8.33 7.12 40.40
C GLU A 563 9.09 8.26 41.11
N GLN A 564 10.13 8.81 40.48
CA GLN A 564 10.84 9.98 41.00
C GLN A 564 9.95 11.24 40.96
N MET A 565 9.22 11.48 39.87
CA MET A 565 8.24 12.58 39.77
C MET A 565 7.20 12.51 40.90
N ALA A 566 6.65 11.32 41.14
CA ALA A 566 5.68 11.12 42.24
C ALA A 566 6.30 11.39 43.61
N LYS A 567 7.51 10.88 43.84
CA LYS A 567 8.25 11.10 45.10
C LYS A 567 8.54 12.58 45.35
N ASP A 568 8.99 13.30 44.33
CA ASP A 568 9.29 14.74 44.42
C ASP A 568 8.06 15.60 44.75
N LEU A 569 6.89 15.13 44.36
CA LEU A 569 5.60 15.76 44.69
C LEU A 569 4.96 15.20 45.96
N GLY A 570 5.58 14.24 46.64
CA GLY A 570 5.07 13.62 47.87
C GLY A 570 3.79 12.81 47.66
N CYS A 571 3.60 12.24 46.51
CA CYS A 571 2.40 11.44 46.16
C CYS A 571 2.76 10.05 45.61
N SER A 572 1.76 9.17 45.51
CA SER A 572 1.91 7.90 44.81
C SER A 572 1.78 8.07 43.28
N VAL A 573 2.27 7.11 42.51
CA VAL A 573 2.11 7.08 41.03
C VAL A 573 0.61 7.08 40.67
N ALA A 574 -0.24 6.37 41.43
CA ALA A 574 -1.68 6.34 41.19
C ALA A 574 -2.32 7.71 41.38
N GLU A 575 -1.95 8.44 42.43
CA GLU A 575 -2.42 9.81 42.69
C GLU A 575 -1.92 10.79 41.61
N LEU A 576 -0.66 10.63 41.17
CA LEU A 576 -0.11 11.43 40.08
C LEU A 576 -0.88 11.26 38.77
N ILE A 577 -1.28 10.03 38.44
CA ILE A 577 -2.13 9.71 37.29
C ILE A 577 -3.54 10.30 37.47
N ALA A 578 -4.13 10.21 38.65
CA ALA A 578 -5.50 10.67 38.91
C ALA A 578 -5.63 12.19 38.92
N SER A 579 -4.59 12.92 39.39
CA SER A 579 -4.68 14.37 39.61
C SER A 579 -3.97 15.20 38.54
N LYS A 580 -4.78 15.95 37.76
CA LYS A 580 -4.26 16.93 36.79
C LYS A 580 -3.43 18.04 37.47
N GLU A 581 -3.81 18.45 38.70
CA GLU A 581 -3.12 19.51 39.43
C GLU A 581 -1.70 19.11 39.82
N LEU A 582 -1.49 17.84 40.21
CA LEU A 582 -0.16 17.32 40.53
C LEU A 582 0.71 17.25 39.25
N ARG A 583 0.16 16.80 38.14
CA ARG A 583 0.87 16.72 36.85
C ARG A 583 1.31 18.11 36.36
N LEU A 584 0.50 19.15 36.53
CA LEU A 584 0.86 20.53 36.16
C LEU A 584 2.02 21.12 37.00
N LYS A 585 2.31 20.57 38.18
CA LYS A 585 3.45 20.99 39.00
C LYS A 585 4.78 20.38 38.57
N ILE A 586 4.75 19.40 37.66
CA ILE A 586 5.97 18.75 37.17
C ILE A 586 6.70 19.70 36.21
N ASN A 587 7.98 19.97 36.54
CA ASN A 587 8.91 20.61 35.62
C ASN A 587 9.71 19.50 34.88
N PRO A 588 9.44 19.24 33.59
CA PRO A 588 10.10 18.17 32.83
C PRO A 588 11.62 18.32 32.77
N GLU A 589 12.14 19.55 32.75
CA GLU A 589 13.58 19.85 32.63
C GLU A 589 14.42 19.22 33.76
N ARG A 590 13.82 19.00 34.94
CA ARG A 590 14.49 18.37 36.09
C ARG A 590 14.80 16.87 35.89
N TYR A 591 14.12 16.22 34.91
CA TYR A 591 14.23 14.79 34.67
C TYR A 591 14.99 14.47 33.39
N LEU A 592 15.63 15.47 32.78
CA LEU A 592 16.52 15.28 31.63
C LEU A 592 17.73 14.46 32.05
N SER A 593 18.08 13.47 31.20
CA SER A 593 19.28 12.66 31.38
C SER A 593 19.91 12.36 29.99
N PRO A 594 21.13 11.80 29.95
CA PRO A 594 21.74 11.42 28.67
C PRO A 594 20.92 10.44 27.83
N THR A 595 20.03 9.68 28.48
CA THR A 595 19.18 8.64 27.81
C THR A 595 17.73 9.05 27.68
N VAL A 596 17.28 10.14 28.32
CA VAL A 596 15.89 10.59 28.32
C VAL A 596 15.85 12.09 28.06
N GLY A 597 15.38 12.44 26.89
CA GLY A 597 15.22 13.82 26.44
C GLY A 597 13.81 14.38 26.63
N MET A 598 13.63 15.62 26.19
CA MET A 598 12.34 16.30 26.25
C MET A 598 11.21 15.60 25.46
N PRO A 599 11.46 14.98 24.29
CA PRO A 599 10.43 14.22 23.59
C PRO A 599 9.83 13.09 24.43
N THR A 600 10.67 12.26 25.03
CA THR A 600 10.21 11.16 25.92
C THR A 600 9.47 11.67 27.14
N LEU A 601 9.94 12.76 27.78
CA LEU A 601 9.25 13.33 28.92
C LEU A 601 7.88 13.89 28.58
N LYS A 602 7.73 14.53 27.43
CA LYS A 602 6.43 14.98 26.92
C LYS A 602 5.48 13.81 26.67
N ASP A 603 5.95 12.74 26.04
CA ASP A 603 5.16 11.53 25.80
C ASP A 603 4.72 10.90 27.14
N ILE A 604 5.61 10.81 28.12
CA ILE A 604 5.28 10.32 29.48
C ILE A 604 4.16 11.17 30.11
N LEU A 605 4.28 12.49 30.09
CA LEU A 605 3.29 13.39 30.70
C LEU A 605 1.92 13.29 29.97
N GLN A 606 1.91 13.17 28.64
CA GLN A 606 0.70 12.96 27.88
C GLN A 606 0.02 11.64 28.23
N GLU A 607 0.81 10.60 28.41
CA GLU A 607 0.31 9.27 28.77
C GLU A 607 -0.23 9.21 30.21
N LEU A 608 0.39 9.95 31.14
CA LEU A 608 -0.12 10.09 32.50
C LEU A 608 -1.41 10.92 32.60
N ASP A 609 -1.63 11.83 31.64
CA ASP A 609 -2.89 12.60 31.56
C ASP A 609 -4.07 11.75 31.15
N LYS A 610 -3.86 10.77 30.29
CA LYS A 610 -4.90 9.88 29.75
C LYS A 610 -4.38 8.45 29.62
N PRO A 611 -4.17 7.76 30.76
CA PRO A 611 -3.55 6.44 30.78
C PRO A 611 -4.39 5.42 30.02
N GLY A 612 -3.75 4.65 29.15
CA GLY A 612 -4.40 3.59 28.39
C GLY A 612 -5.51 4.05 27.45
N ARG A 613 -5.54 5.35 27.10
CA ARG A 613 -6.53 5.90 26.17
C ARG A 613 -6.40 5.24 24.80
N ASP A 614 -7.52 4.73 24.28
CA ASP A 614 -7.63 4.34 22.90
C ASP A 614 -7.60 5.58 21.99
N PRO A 615 -6.66 5.69 21.05
CA PRO A 615 -6.57 6.86 20.16
C PRO A 615 -7.73 6.96 19.17
N ARG A 616 -8.53 5.91 18.99
CA ARG A 616 -9.60 5.81 17.99
C ARG A 616 -10.86 6.63 18.31
N GLY A 617 -11.03 7.07 19.55
CA GLY A 617 -12.21 7.84 19.97
C GLY A 617 -13.51 7.01 20.04
N PRO A 618 -14.62 7.63 20.46
CA PRO A 618 -15.92 6.94 20.57
C PRO A 618 -16.60 6.79 19.20
N ILE A 619 -17.40 5.72 19.04
CA ILE A 619 -18.21 5.51 17.86
C ILE A 619 -19.31 6.57 17.74
N LYS A 620 -19.57 7.06 16.53
CA LYS A 620 -20.63 8.02 16.22
C LYS A 620 -21.77 7.31 15.49
N ILE A 621 -23.01 7.65 15.83
CA ILE A 621 -24.22 7.14 15.17
C ILE A 621 -24.46 7.98 13.91
N PHE A 622 -24.90 7.34 12.84
CA PHE A 622 -25.21 7.98 11.56
C PHE A 622 -26.55 7.48 11.02
N GLU A 623 -27.32 8.37 10.36
CA GLU A 623 -28.57 8.04 9.69
C GLU A 623 -28.58 8.60 8.27
N PHE A 624 -28.91 7.75 7.30
CA PHE A 624 -29.17 8.16 5.92
C PHE A 624 -30.51 8.89 5.77
N ASP A 625 -30.69 9.60 4.66
CA ASP A 625 -32.00 10.22 4.36
C ASP A 625 -33.03 9.15 4.03
N LYS A 626 -34.18 9.21 4.75
CA LYS A 626 -35.26 8.22 4.65
C LYS A 626 -36.03 8.28 3.34
N ASN A 627 -35.94 9.42 2.62
CA ASN A 627 -36.71 9.67 1.39
C ASN A 627 -35.99 9.21 0.13
N VAL A 628 -34.69 8.86 0.22
CA VAL A 628 -33.84 8.46 -0.91
C VAL A 628 -33.57 6.97 -0.85
N ARG A 629 -34.13 6.21 -1.79
CA ARG A 629 -34.04 4.73 -1.82
C ARG A 629 -33.37 4.20 -3.09
N THR A 630 -33.51 4.93 -4.18
CA THR A 630 -33.01 4.56 -5.50
C THR A 630 -32.36 5.74 -6.20
N ILE A 631 -31.58 5.47 -7.24
CA ILE A 631 -30.99 6.53 -8.06
C ILE A 631 -32.02 7.45 -8.70
N ASN A 632 -33.26 6.98 -8.91
CA ASN A 632 -34.35 7.75 -9.49
C ASN A 632 -34.95 8.79 -8.52
N ASP A 633 -34.71 8.64 -7.22
CA ASP A 633 -35.18 9.58 -6.21
C ASP A 633 -34.25 10.80 -6.09
N LEU A 634 -33.10 10.77 -6.78
CA LEU A 634 -32.09 11.82 -6.76
C LEU A 634 -32.40 12.89 -7.80
N HIS A 635 -32.20 14.16 -7.40
CA HIS A 635 -32.23 15.30 -8.31
C HIS A 635 -31.11 16.31 -7.99
N GLU A 636 -30.71 17.08 -9.00
CA GLU A 636 -29.66 18.08 -8.84
C GLU A 636 -29.98 19.07 -7.75
N GLY A 637 -28.98 19.45 -6.97
CA GLY A 637 -29.08 20.37 -5.83
C GLY A 637 -29.52 19.72 -4.53
N MET A 638 -29.92 18.45 -4.51
CA MET A 638 -30.32 17.72 -3.31
C MET A 638 -29.17 17.55 -2.33
N GLU A 639 -29.37 17.86 -1.06
CA GLU A 639 -28.37 17.71 -0.01
C GLU A 639 -28.68 16.47 0.84
N LEU A 640 -27.70 15.61 0.96
CA LEU A 640 -27.84 14.30 1.60
C LEU A 640 -26.74 14.05 2.63
N PRO A 641 -27.06 13.38 3.73
CA PRO A 641 -26.05 12.77 4.58
C PRO A 641 -25.43 11.58 3.85
N GLY A 642 -24.13 11.36 4.01
CA GLY A 642 -23.42 10.25 3.41
C GLY A 642 -22.26 9.77 4.26
N ILE A 643 -21.78 8.56 3.94
CA ILE A 643 -20.60 7.96 4.57
C ILE A 643 -19.55 7.77 3.48
N VAL A 644 -18.35 8.21 3.72
CA VAL A 644 -17.22 7.96 2.81
C VAL A 644 -16.90 6.46 2.83
N GLY A 645 -17.15 5.78 1.71
CA GLY A 645 -16.96 4.33 1.57
C GLY A 645 -15.59 3.95 1.02
N ASN A 646 -15.03 4.77 0.13
CA ASN A 646 -13.72 4.54 -0.47
C ASN A 646 -13.09 5.87 -0.92
N ILE A 647 -11.77 5.94 -0.86
CA ILE A 647 -10.99 7.10 -1.32
C ILE A 647 -10.04 6.65 -2.42
N THR A 648 -9.95 7.47 -3.46
CA THR A 648 -9.07 7.29 -4.62
C THR A 648 -8.32 8.59 -4.91
N ASN A 649 -7.29 8.55 -5.73
CA ASN A 649 -6.52 9.75 -6.09
C ASN A 649 -7.33 10.83 -6.81
N PHE A 650 -8.47 10.48 -7.40
CA PHE A 650 -9.33 11.42 -8.15
C PHE A 650 -10.57 11.86 -7.37
N GLY A 651 -10.75 11.36 -6.14
CA GLY A 651 -11.87 11.76 -5.29
C GLY A 651 -12.32 10.68 -4.30
N ALA A 652 -13.44 10.94 -3.65
CA ALA A 652 -14.03 10.05 -2.65
C ALA A 652 -15.37 9.49 -3.13
N PHE A 653 -15.58 8.19 -2.94
CA PHE A 653 -16.87 7.56 -3.12
C PHE A 653 -17.66 7.64 -1.83
N VAL A 654 -18.85 8.19 -1.91
CA VAL A 654 -19.73 8.41 -0.77
C VAL A 654 -20.98 7.55 -0.94
N ASP A 655 -21.24 6.72 0.06
CA ASP A 655 -22.50 6.03 0.22
C ASP A 655 -23.53 7.06 0.74
N ILE A 656 -24.55 7.32 -0.05
CA ILE A 656 -25.64 8.24 0.27
C ILE A 656 -26.93 7.50 0.62
N GLY A 657 -26.76 6.21 0.92
CA GLY A 657 -27.84 5.35 1.30
C GLY A 657 -28.61 4.72 0.12
N ILE A 658 -28.08 4.65 -1.09
CA ILE A 658 -28.62 3.89 -2.23
C ILE A 658 -27.62 2.85 -2.72
N LYS A 659 -28.03 1.97 -3.63
CA LYS A 659 -27.18 0.87 -4.13
C LYS A 659 -25.90 1.38 -4.79
N GLU A 660 -25.97 2.50 -5.46
CA GLU A 660 -24.88 3.14 -6.20
C GLU A 660 -24.22 4.21 -5.34
N ASN A 661 -22.89 4.16 -5.20
CA ASN A 661 -22.14 5.19 -4.51
C ASN A 661 -21.98 6.43 -5.41
N GLY A 662 -22.11 7.61 -4.82
CA GLY A 662 -21.81 8.86 -5.51
C GLY A 662 -20.31 9.19 -5.44
N LEU A 663 -19.78 9.84 -6.48
CA LEU A 663 -18.40 10.31 -6.54
C LEU A 663 -18.33 11.80 -6.22
N VAL A 664 -17.59 12.16 -5.18
CA VAL A 664 -17.09 13.52 -4.94
C VAL A 664 -15.71 13.61 -5.61
N HIS A 665 -15.65 14.24 -6.79
CA HIS A 665 -14.39 14.43 -7.49
C HIS A 665 -13.45 15.33 -6.68
N LEU A 666 -12.13 15.21 -6.87
CA LEU A 666 -11.09 15.96 -6.16
C LEU A 666 -11.36 17.48 -6.13
N SER A 667 -11.83 18.05 -7.25
CA SER A 667 -12.21 19.47 -7.38
C SER A 667 -13.50 19.86 -6.64
N GLN A 668 -14.24 18.92 -6.09
CA GLN A 668 -15.50 19.10 -5.38
C GLN A 668 -15.41 18.76 -3.88
N LEU A 669 -14.20 18.43 -3.40
CA LEU A 669 -13.93 18.14 -1.98
C LEU A 669 -13.78 19.40 -1.14
N ALA A 670 -13.25 20.48 -1.72
CA ALA A 670 -13.10 21.78 -1.06
C ALA A 670 -13.07 22.91 -2.09
N ASP A 671 -13.30 24.14 -1.65
CA ASP A 671 -13.22 25.35 -2.51
C ASP A 671 -11.76 25.82 -2.74
N ARG A 672 -10.77 25.03 -2.32
CA ARG A 672 -9.33 25.23 -2.57
C ARG A 672 -8.76 24.06 -3.37
N PHE A 673 -7.57 24.24 -3.93
CA PHE A 673 -6.86 23.14 -4.57
C PHE A 673 -6.50 22.06 -3.54
N VAL A 674 -6.90 20.84 -3.82
CA VAL A 674 -6.63 19.63 -3.01
C VAL A 674 -5.79 18.69 -3.85
N SER A 675 -4.66 18.26 -3.34
CA SER A 675 -3.77 17.30 -4.01
C SER A 675 -4.07 15.85 -3.58
N ASP A 676 -4.45 15.66 -2.34
CA ASP A 676 -4.77 14.34 -1.76
C ASP A 676 -6.15 14.41 -1.07
N PRO A 677 -7.13 13.62 -1.51
CA PRO A 677 -8.46 13.56 -0.88
C PRO A 677 -8.42 13.26 0.62
N ASN A 678 -7.41 12.52 1.08
CA ASN A 678 -7.24 12.15 2.49
C ASN A 678 -6.94 13.35 3.41
N GLU A 679 -6.56 14.51 2.85
CA GLU A 679 -6.43 15.77 3.60
C GLU A 679 -7.78 16.33 4.04
N ILE A 680 -8.85 15.97 3.33
CA ILE A 680 -10.20 16.54 3.51
C ILE A 680 -11.16 15.53 4.11
N VAL A 681 -11.13 14.28 3.67
CA VAL A 681 -12.07 13.23 4.09
C VAL A 681 -11.36 11.95 4.50
N SER A 682 -12.01 11.19 5.36
CA SER A 682 -11.55 9.87 5.83
C SER A 682 -12.59 8.80 5.56
N ILE A 683 -12.17 7.55 5.36
CA ILE A 683 -13.11 6.42 5.22
C ILE A 683 -13.98 6.32 6.47
N HIS A 684 -15.26 6.00 6.28
CA HIS A 684 -16.31 5.99 7.29
C HIS A 684 -16.59 7.36 7.95
N GLN A 685 -16.01 8.44 7.40
CA GLN A 685 -16.40 9.77 7.83
C GLN A 685 -17.85 10.06 7.42
N HIS A 686 -18.63 10.58 8.36
CA HIS A 686 -19.95 11.10 8.08
C HIS A 686 -19.79 12.47 7.42
N VAL A 687 -20.43 12.66 6.29
CA VAL A 687 -20.33 13.88 5.47
C VAL A 687 -21.71 14.33 5.01
N ARG A 688 -21.83 15.62 4.67
CA ARG A 688 -22.96 16.11 3.89
C ARG A 688 -22.51 16.38 2.46
N VAL A 689 -23.29 15.92 1.51
CA VAL A 689 -22.99 16.08 0.09
C VAL A 689 -24.18 16.67 -0.65
N ARG A 690 -23.88 17.40 -1.74
CA ARG A 690 -24.89 17.92 -2.66
C ARG A 690 -24.78 17.19 -3.99
N VAL A 691 -25.91 16.76 -4.53
CA VAL A 691 -25.99 16.12 -5.84
C VAL A 691 -25.74 17.17 -6.93
N LEU A 692 -24.74 16.93 -7.77
CA LEU A 692 -24.39 17.80 -8.92
C LEU A 692 -25.05 17.31 -10.20
N SER A 693 -25.02 15.99 -10.45
CA SER A 693 -25.67 15.38 -11.61
C SER A 693 -25.93 13.90 -11.35
N VAL A 694 -26.93 13.36 -12.02
CA VAL A 694 -27.33 11.97 -11.96
C VAL A 694 -27.43 11.41 -13.38
N ASP A 695 -26.66 10.38 -13.69
CA ASP A 695 -26.72 9.61 -14.93
C ASP A 695 -27.29 8.23 -14.63
N THR A 696 -28.61 8.08 -14.83
CA THR A 696 -29.35 6.85 -14.54
C THR A 696 -28.96 5.70 -15.46
N ASP A 697 -28.58 5.98 -16.72
CA ASP A 697 -28.20 4.96 -17.70
C ASP A 697 -26.85 4.32 -17.36
N ARG A 698 -25.89 5.15 -16.93
CA ARG A 698 -24.55 4.71 -16.51
C ARG A 698 -24.42 4.45 -15.02
N LYS A 699 -25.50 4.68 -14.25
CA LYS A 699 -25.52 4.57 -12.79
C LYS A 699 -24.41 5.38 -12.12
N ARG A 700 -24.17 6.61 -12.60
CA ARG A 700 -23.15 7.52 -12.07
C ARG A 700 -23.83 8.70 -11.38
N ILE A 701 -23.32 9.04 -10.19
CA ILE A 701 -23.80 10.15 -9.38
C ILE A 701 -22.62 11.03 -9.07
N ALA A 702 -22.66 12.29 -9.50
CA ALA A 702 -21.65 13.27 -9.16
C ALA A 702 -22.10 14.07 -7.93
N LEU A 703 -21.22 14.20 -6.96
CA LEU A 703 -21.46 14.86 -5.69
C LEU A 703 -20.46 15.99 -5.43
N LYS A 704 -20.85 16.98 -4.64
CA LYS A 704 -19.98 17.97 -4.03
C LYS A 704 -20.04 17.82 -2.52
N LEU A 705 -18.88 17.87 -1.86
CA LEU A 705 -18.82 17.92 -0.39
C LEU A 705 -19.31 19.30 0.09
N ILE A 706 -20.15 19.30 1.10
CA ILE A 706 -20.58 20.51 1.79
C ILE A 706 -19.71 20.63 3.04
N SER A 707 -18.90 21.68 3.13
CA SER A 707 -18.19 22.01 4.37
C SER A 707 -19.20 22.46 5.43
N GLU A 708 -19.12 21.88 6.62
CA GLU A 708 -19.85 22.34 7.81
C GLU A 708 -19.48 23.76 8.20
#